data_3280842a34bd243969ddf0735585af52
#
_entry.id   3280842a34bd243969ddf0735585af52
#
_cell.length_a   1.000
_cell.length_b   1.000
_cell.length_c   1.000
_cell.angle_alpha   90.00
_cell.angle_beta   90.00
_cell.angle_gamma   90.00
#
_symmetry.space_group_name_H-M   'P 1'
#
loop_
_entity.id
_entity.type
_entity.pdbx_description
1 polymer ?
#
loop_
_entity_poly.entity_id
_entity_poly.type
_entity_poly.pdbx_seq_one_letter_code
_entity_poly.pdbx_strand_id
1 'polypeptide(L)'
;MAADPVKGCNEQGVTLSPLTGAPINCVPLIARLLGNTTVSKLSGDLFADLAFIPNYPDASPLRIRKGALLKGAPLEVLIGGQLPAGFDSGEVTVSFLSDATGYLLPAPYSARPEAPRRIMLTLDLAFSTADSRANGAFTQTLLQVELVGRAIVEEGRMEIDALGVVEPEVLGIETAFGVLSFHMESYLDQENAPAPPVDITGPTLQSWQPGDYADRFRPGDPIVLNLSETPDQDSIEAGVTVTLTDQGAAVPFNWTLDGASLILTPEQPLAFGREYQVTLTDGVEDLYGNPASPETLLFSMPAYSADAPRTPYTITVYPGFPCAVDPASRDLANGIQGQCASAFQNQAGDLLPVDKMPANRPIEVQFSQDMDTSSMVLGQACGEGSVRVEKIDSAGNCLEAVPGYLSRNTRSLTVIPAQPWEEGELYQYVLGSQQSTGCGQDVICSVAGMPLQTAQLLAPAANAGGPDMAIAFTGAPATSNVFLPLRNLPKADVNANFEMDAGEQKAEEDPPGSGEYPTPTNAASLFVTGTGGLATGANVGCPLNQSCPGEKFTYLNGGINADIVGWNEDEQAVEVLIYPPVLMTTNSSVYAQILGLVEPEVPTEPLVMRARYADDGNGNRTEPVRGFIRHDGNSLTFDTTLDLFLDAPEMEAPLGLPHNLHSLELNDLQLNGPVDFLADGRLVIGLISLDEQDIDVRIGGAAATIDLQIPAGGVNLTFQSGSIK
;
A
#
# COMPACT_ATOMS: atom_id res chain seq x y z
N MET A 1 41.21 -5.16 5.94
CA MET A 1 40.50 -6.15 6.77
C MET A 1 39.57 -6.90 5.83
N ALA A 2 39.41 -8.20 6.01
CA ALA A 2 38.48 -8.99 5.23
C ALA A 2 37.28 -9.40 6.11
N ALA A 3 36.09 -9.27 5.59
CA ALA A 3 34.89 -9.85 6.17
C ALA A 3 34.58 -11.11 5.33
N ASP A 4 35.21 -12.21 5.66
CA ASP A 4 35.06 -13.45 4.89
C ASP A 4 34.44 -14.53 5.78
N PRO A 5 33.19 -14.95 5.52
CA PRO A 5 32.55 -16.02 6.29
C PRO A 5 33.20 -17.36 5.96
N VAL A 6 33.67 -18.03 7.00
CA VAL A 6 34.29 -19.34 6.86
C VAL A 6 33.28 -20.40 6.40
N LYS A 7 31.99 -20.23 6.76
CA LYS A 7 30.87 -21.09 6.35
C LYS A 7 29.60 -20.28 6.25
N GLY A 8 28.63 -20.79 5.47
CA GLY A 8 27.30 -20.18 5.37
C GLY A 8 26.52 -20.18 6.67
N CYS A 9 25.56 -19.27 6.79
CA CYS A 9 24.80 -19.04 8.02
C CYS A 9 23.91 -20.22 8.42
N ASN A 10 23.49 -21.02 7.45
CA ASN A 10 22.57 -22.15 7.62
C ASN A 10 23.27 -23.52 7.44
N GLU A 11 24.59 -23.55 7.31
CA GLU A 11 25.35 -24.80 7.11
C GLU A 11 25.72 -25.48 8.43
N GLN A 12 25.80 -26.83 8.42
CA GLN A 12 26.29 -27.56 9.61
C GLN A 12 27.74 -27.17 9.92
N GLY A 13 27.98 -26.84 11.18
CA GLY A 13 29.29 -26.42 11.67
C GLY A 13 29.66 -25.00 11.27
N VAL A 14 28.65 -24.11 11.15
CA VAL A 14 28.82 -22.68 11.01
C VAL A 14 29.74 -22.12 12.08
N THR A 15 30.59 -21.16 11.73
CA THR A 15 31.44 -20.46 12.69
C THR A 15 30.58 -19.46 13.47
N LEU A 16 30.60 -19.59 14.78
CA LEU A 16 29.86 -18.72 15.70
C LEU A 16 30.75 -17.60 16.23
N SER A 17 30.21 -16.41 16.34
CA SER A 17 30.87 -15.31 17.02
C SER A 17 31.09 -15.68 18.46
N PRO A 18 32.32 -15.62 18.97
CA PRO A 18 32.62 -15.89 20.37
C PRO A 18 32.02 -14.86 21.31
N LEU A 19 31.52 -13.75 20.79
CA LEU A 19 30.87 -12.70 21.54
C LEU A 19 29.37 -12.91 21.71
N THR A 20 28.68 -13.36 20.66
CA THR A 20 27.21 -13.45 20.63
C THR A 20 26.69 -14.87 20.56
N GLY A 21 27.50 -15.82 20.13
CA GLY A 21 27.05 -17.15 19.77
C GLY A 21 26.23 -17.20 18.47
N ALA A 22 26.07 -16.08 17.79
CA ALA A 22 25.41 -16.01 16.48
C ALA A 22 26.37 -16.35 15.34
N PRO A 23 25.90 -16.82 14.18
CA PRO A 23 26.73 -17.02 13.00
C PRO A 23 27.44 -15.71 12.60
N ILE A 24 28.75 -15.78 12.30
CA ILE A 24 29.53 -14.62 11.88
C ILE A 24 29.21 -14.21 10.45
N ASN A 25 29.27 -12.88 10.19
CA ASN A 25 28.99 -12.25 8.90
C ASN A 25 27.61 -12.64 8.33
N CYS A 26 26.65 -12.79 9.21
CA CYS A 26 25.26 -13.07 8.89
C CYS A 26 24.35 -12.03 9.52
N VAL A 27 23.24 -11.73 8.85
CA VAL A 27 22.20 -10.84 9.38
C VAL A 27 20.90 -11.64 9.46
N PRO A 28 20.60 -12.28 10.61
CA PRO A 28 19.28 -12.83 10.82
C PRO A 28 18.26 -11.69 10.89
N LEU A 29 17.21 -11.80 10.08
CA LEU A 29 16.07 -10.88 10.04
C LEU A 29 14.83 -11.62 10.53
N ILE A 30 14.06 -10.96 11.38
CA ILE A 30 12.77 -11.43 11.86
C ILE A 30 11.71 -10.48 11.35
N ALA A 31 10.86 -10.97 10.47
CA ALA A 31 9.76 -10.22 9.88
C ALA A 31 8.57 -11.15 9.59
N ARG A 32 7.34 -10.64 9.62
CA ARG A 32 6.15 -11.42 9.27
C ARG A 32 6.09 -11.72 7.78
N LEU A 33 6.42 -10.73 6.95
CA LEU A 33 6.37 -10.87 5.50
C LEU A 33 7.44 -11.81 4.97
N LEU A 34 8.62 -11.85 5.59
CA LEU A 34 9.73 -12.69 5.17
C LEU A 34 9.96 -13.89 6.08
N GLY A 35 9.26 -13.96 7.21
CA GLY A 35 9.57 -14.95 8.25
C GLY A 35 10.94 -14.76 8.89
N ASN A 36 11.47 -15.84 9.46
CA ASN A 36 12.83 -15.86 10.00
C ASN A 36 13.81 -16.18 8.86
N THR A 37 14.27 -15.17 8.18
CA THR A 37 15.26 -15.30 7.12
C THR A 37 16.65 -14.86 7.58
N THR A 38 17.67 -15.14 6.82
CA THR A 38 19.04 -14.74 7.15
C THR A 38 19.76 -14.30 5.89
N VAL A 39 20.14 -13.03 5.82
CA VAL A 39 21.13 -12.57 4.83
C VAL A 39 22.43 -13.26 5.16
N SER A 40 22.88 -14.12 4.26
CA SER A 40 24.02 -14.98 4.50
C SER A 40 25.25 -14.54 3.73
N LYS A 41 26.41 -14.84 4.32
CA LYS A 41 27.72 -14.69 3.66
C LYS A 41 28.05 -13.28 3.23
N LEU A 42 27.76 -12.27 4.08
CA LEU A 42 28.31 -10.94 3.85
C LEU A 42 29.83 -11.00 3.85
N SER A 43 30.44 -10.79 2.71
CA SER A 43 31.89 -10.82 2.52
C SER A 43 32.39 -9.66 1.70
N GLY A 44 33.63 -9.26 1.91
CA GLY A 44 34.28 -8.20 1.16
C GLY A 44 35.55 -7.72 1.85
N ASP A 45 36.36 -6.99 1.10
CA ASP A 45 37.58 -6.37 1.61
C ASP A 45 37.30 -4.95 2.09
N LEU A 46 37.49 -4.71 3.38
CA LEU A 46 37.29 -3.40 4.01
C LEU A 46 38.62 -2.69 4.20
N PHE A 47 38.76 -1.50 3.69
CA PHE A 47 39.94 -0.67 3.89
C PHE A 47 39.74 0.17 5.17
N ALA A 48 40.55 -0.13 6.21
CA ALA A 48 40.46 0.56 7.50
C ALA A 48 41.77 1.27 7.85
N ASP A 49 41.64 2.53 8.27
CA ASP A 49 42.73 3.32 8.82
C ASP A 49 42.65 3.26 10.37
N LEU A 50 43.71 2.83 10.99
CA LEU A 50 43.87 2.87 12.46
C LEU A 50 44.91 3.88 12.84
N ALA A 51 44.59 4.80 13.75
CA ALA A 51 45.51 5.74 14.28
C ALA A 51 46.62 5.04 15.10
N PHE A 52 47.82 5.62 15.15
CA PHE A 52 48.94 5.06 15.91
C PHE A 52 48.61 5.05 17.41
N ILE A 53 48.35 3.83 17.92
CA ILE A 53 47.83 3.61 19.28
C ILE A 53 48.60 4.34 20.38
N PRO A 54 49.97 4.40 20.38
CA PRO A 54 50.71 5.13 21.42
C PRO A 54 50.37 6.61 21.53
N ASN A 55 49.90 7.26 20.47
CA ASN A 55 49.45 8.65 20.50
C ASN A 55 48.02 8.81 21.06
N TYR A 56 47.25 7.71 21.12
CA TYR A 56 45.85 7.73 21.54
C TYR A 56 45.55 6.55 22.51
N PRO A 57 46.24 6.55 23.71
CA PRO A 57 46.19 5.41 24.60
C PRO A 57 44.78 5.12 25.17
N ASP A 58 43.97 6.15 25.36
CA ASP A 58 42.61 6.06 25.93
C ASP A 58 41.53 5.76 24.95
N ALA A 59 41.68 6.19 23.68
CA ALA A 59 40.73 5.93 22.60
C ALA A 59 41.44 6.10 21.24
N SER A 60 41.83 4.99 20.62
CA SER A 60 42.51 5.01 19.31
C SER A 60 41.48 5.10 18.18
N PRO A 61 41.50 6.19 17.39
CA PRO A 61 40.56 6.32 16.28
C PRO A 61 40.73 5.23 15.23
N LEU A 62 39.61 4.71 14.74
CA LEU A 62 39.49 3.75 13.63
C LEU A 62 38.51 4.33 12.63
N ARG A 63 38.83 4.19 11.33
CA ARG A 63 37.96 4.61 10.25
C ARG A 63 37.91 3.52 9.17
N ILE A 64 36.70 3.20 8.66
CA ILE A 64 36.50 2.44 7.44
C ILE A 64 36.04 3.44 6.37
N ARG A 65 36.65 3.44 5.19
CA ARG A 65 36.41 4.46 4.18
C ARG A 65 35.05 4.29 3.49
N LYS A 66 34.42 5.40 3.11
CA LYS A 66 33.29 5.51 2.21
C LYS A 66 33.53 4.65 0.97
N GLY A 67 32.47 4.01 0.46
CA GLY A 67 32.52 3.17 -0.72
C GLY A 67 32.94 1.72 -0.44
N ALA A 68 33.33 1.35 0.79
CA ALA A 68 33.54 -0.07 1.13
C ALA A 68 32.26 -0.87 0.85
N LEU A 69 32.44 -2.07 0.28
CA LEU A 69 31.36 -2.89 -0.25
C LEU A 69 31.40 -4.29 0.36
N LEU A 70 30.26 -4.77 0.83
CA LEU A 70 30.06 -6.16 1.23
C LEU A 70 28.99 -6.81 0.36
N LYS A 71 29.20 -8.07 0.00
CA LYS A 71 28.27 -8.85 -0.81
C LYS A 71 27.72 -10.03 -0.04
N GLY A 72 26.42 -10.24 -0.17
CA GLY A 72 25.68 -11.34 0.47
C GLY A 72 25.04 -12.28 -0.55
N ALA A 73 24.80 -13.52 -0.11
CA ALA A 73 24.07 -14.48 -0.93
C ALA A 73 22.59 -14.08 -1.08
N PRO A 74 21.92 -14.52 -2.16
CA PRO A 74 20.50 -14.28 -2.35
C PRO A 74 19.64 -14.75 -1.17
N LEU A 75 18.55 -14.01 -0.91
CA LEU A 75 17.50 -14.34 0.03
C LEU A 75 16.29 -14.88 -0.72
N GLU A 76 15.74 -16.00 -0.29
CA GLU A 76 14.41 -16.43 -0.73
C GLU A 76 13.37 -15.50 -0.13
N VAL A 77 12.49 -14.95 -0.97
CA VAL A 77 11.38 -14.09 -0.52
C VAL A 77 10.20 -14.97 -0.13
N LEU A 78 9.75 -14.84 1.13
CA LEU A 78 8.67 -15.62 1.71
C LEU A 78 7.51 -14.70 2.13
N ILE A 79 6.29 -15.08 1.80
CA ILE A 79 5.08 -14.39 2.27
C ILE A 79 4.60 -15.08 3.54
N GLY A 80 4.28 -14.29 4.58
CA GLY A 80 3.84 -14.82 5.87
C GLY A 80 4.84 -15.77 6.54
N GLY A 81 6.10 -15.71 6.09
CA GLY A 81 7.22 -16.47 6.66
C GLY A 81 7.34 -17.91 6.21
N GLN A 82 6.46 -18.43 5.37
CA GLN A 82 6.49 -19.83 4.93
C GLN A 82 6.17 -20.04 3.44
N LEU A 83 5.42 -19.15 2.81
CA LEU A 83 4.97 -19.31 1.44
C LEU A 83 5.97 -18.65 0.48
N PRO A 84 6.70 -19.38 -0.39
CA PRO A 84 7.62 -18.78 -1.34
C PRO A 84 6.92 -17.82 -2.30
N ALA A 85 7.49 -16.63 -2.49
CA ALA A 85 6.97 -15.63 -3.44
C ALA A 85 7.30 -15.97 -4.91
N GLY A 86 8.08 -17.03 -5.15
CA GLY A 86 8.47 -17.46 -6.49
C GLY A 86 9.69 -16.73 -7.05
N PHE A 87 10.39 -15.94 -6.26
CA PHE A 87 11.65 -15.28 -6.61
C PHE A 87 12.55 -15.11 -5.40
N ASP A 88 13.83 -14.83 -5.62
CA ASP A 88 14.80 -14.47 -4.60
C ASP A 88 15.28 -13.01 -4.79
N SER A 89 16.02 -12.49 -3.84
CA SER A 89 16.53 -11.12 -3.88
C SER A 89 17.64 -10.89 -4.90
N GLY A 90 18.21 -11.93 -5.48
CA GLY A 90 19.52 -11.83 -6.10
C GLY A 90 20.62 -11.53 -5.07
N GLU A 91 21.84 -11.27 -5.53
CA GLU A 91 22.97 -10.87 -4.68
C GLU A 91 22.60 -9.64 -3.85
N VAL A 92 22.81 -9.70 -2.54
CA VAL A 92 22.62 -8.55 -1.63
C VAL A 92 23.92 -7.77 -1.58
N THR A 93 23.84 -6.44 -1.74
CA THR A 93 24.94 -5.52 -1.63
C THR A 93 24.75 -4.58 -0.44
N VAL A 94 25.81 -4.40 0.36
CA VAL A 94 25.84 -3.45 1.47
C VAL A 94 26.98 -2.46 1.23
N SER A 95 26.63 -1.20 1.02
CA SER A 95 27.56 -0.10 0.72
C SER A 95 27.71 0.82 1.92
N PHE A 96 28.94 1.31 2.16
CA PHE A 96 29.23 2.31 3.17
C PHE A 96 29.05 3.70 2.57
N LEU A 97 28.02 4.41 3.00
CA LEU A 97 27.64 5.73 2.46
C LEU A 97 28.57 6.85 2.91
N SER A 98 29.14 6.69 4.10
CA SER A 98 30.09 7.64 4.69
C SER A 98 31.30 6.89 5.27
N ASP A 99 32.34 7.62 5.66
CA ASP A 99 33.41 7.05 6.45
C ASP A 99 32.84 6.51 7.77
N ALA A 100 32.89 5.19 7.96
CA ALA A 100 32.57 4.62 9.27
C ALA A 100 33.62 5.03 10.29
N THR A 101 33.21 5.60 11.39
CA THR A 101 34.08 6.11 12.42
C THR A 101 33.93 5.37 13.72
N GLY A 102 35.04 5.17 14.43
CA GLY A 102 34.99 4.47 15.71
C GLY A 102 36.26 4.57 16.51
N TYR A 103 36.27 3.87 17.61
CA TYR A 103 37.36 3.88 18.56
C TYR A 103 37.68 2.49 19.09
N LEU A 104 39.00 2.21 19.21
CA LEU A 104 39.50 1.09 20.02
C LEU A 104 39.78 1.60 21.44
N LEU A 105 38.99 1.17 22.39
CA LEU A 105 39.09 1.53 23.79
C LEU A 105 39.90 0.47 24.55
N PRO A 106 40.72 0.87 25.57
CA PRO A 106 41.46 -0.10 26.38
C PRO A 106 40.53 -1.13 27.06
N ALA A 107 41.09 -2.29 27.37
CA ALA A 107 40.37 -3.26 28.16
C ALA A 107 40.06 -2.69 29.57
N PRO A 108 38.78 -2.68 30.00
CA PRO A 108 38.41 -2.08 31.29
C PRO A 108 38.91 -2.89 32.51
N TYR A 109 39.31 -4.14 32.26
CA TYR A 109 39.69 -5.10 33.32
C TYR A 109 41.16 -5.50 33.29
N SER A 110 41.95 -4.95 32.36
CA SER A 110 43.37 -5.31 32.21
C SER A 110 44.18 -4.17 31.64
N ALA A 111 45.30 -3.91 32.27
CA ALA A 111 46.31 -2.92 31.78
C ALA A 111 47.33 -3.55 30.83
N ARG A 112 47.20 -4.86 30.50
CA ARG A 112 48.12 -5.52 29.58
C ARG A 112 47.90 -5.05 28.15
N PRO A 113 48.97 -4.73 27.38
CA PRO A 113 48.82 -4.29 25.99
C PRO A 113 48.10 -5.30 25.08
N GLU A 114 48.25 -6.61 25.37
CA GLU A 114 47.66 -7.70 24.62
C GLU A 114 46.19 -7.97 24.99
N ALA A 115 45.69 -7.28 26.03
CA ALA A 115 44.30 -7.50 26.43
C ALA A 115 43.32 -7.05 25.32
N PRO A 116 42.23 -7.80 25.11
CA PRO A 116 41.22 -7.42 24.11
C PRO A 116 40.72 -6.00 24.32
N ARG A 117 40.76 -5.19 23.29
CA ARG A 117 40.21 -3.81 23.28
C ARG A 117 38.73 -3.85 22.95
N ARG A 118 37.98 -2.93 23.52
CA ARG A 118 36.60 -2.73 23.08
C ARG A 118 36.61 -1.91 21.78
N ILE A 119 35.73 -2.25 20.86
CA ILE A 119 35.48 -1.47 19.67
C ILE A 119 34.08 -0.86 19.72
N MET A 120 33.96 0.35 19.25
CA MET A 120 32.71 1.03 18.94
C MET A 120 32.86 1.63 17.55
N LEU A 121 31.92 1.34 16.65
CA LEU A 121 31.86 1.86 15.27
C LEU A 121 30.48 2.41 15.03
N THR A 122 30.40 3.51 14.30
CA THR A 122 29.15 4.04 13.76
C THR A 122 29.26 4.03 12.25
N LEU A 123 28.24 3.47 11.60
CA LEU A 123 28.19 3.21 10.15
C LEU A 123 26.95 3.84 9.55
N ASP A 124 27.08 4.39 8.34
CA ASP A 124 25.95 4.70 7.48
C ASP A 124 26.00 3.72 6.31
N LEU A 125 24.96 2.93 6.17
CA LEU A 125 24.90 1.82 5.22
C LEU A 125 23.73 1.99 4.26
N ALA A 126 23.90 1.51 3.02
CA ALA A 126 22.81 1.28 2.10
C ALA A 126 22.76 -0.19 1.71
N PHE A 127 21.55 -0.73 1.61
CA PHE A 127 21.28 -2.04 1.07
C PHE A 127 20.75 -1.92 -0.35
N SER A 128 21.15 -2.82 -1.23
CA SER A 128 20.55 -3.03 -2.54
C SER A 128 20.56 -4.51 -2.89
N THR A 129 19.70 -4.91 -3.82
CA THR A 129 19.60 -6.30 -4.27
C THR A 129 19.58 -6.39 -5.79
N ALA A 130 19.99 -7.54 -6.36
CA ALA A 130 20.16 -7.67 -7.81
C ALA A 130 18.85 -7.98 -8.55
N ASP A 131 17.82 -8.57 -7.90
CA ASP A 131 16.49 -8.75 -8.52
C ASP A 131 15.69 -7.45 -8.38
N SER A 132 15.16 -6.94 -9.48
CA SER A 132 14.44 -5.65 -9.50
C SER A 132 13.19 -5.65 -8.60
N ARG A 133 12.47 -6.77 -8.52
CA ARG A 133 11.27 -6.92 -7.68
C ARG A 133 11.61 -6.84 -6.20
N ALA A 134 12.78 -7.37 -5.84
CA ALA A 134 13.28 -7.30 -4.48
C ALA A 134 13.97 -5.97 -4.20
N ASN A 135 14.70 -5.38 -5.15
CA ASN A 135 15.47 -4.17 -4.93
C ASN A 135 14.58 -3.01 -4.49
N GLY A 136 13.48 -2.73 -5.20
CA GLY A 136 12.54 -1.70 -4.77
C GLY A 136 11.97 -1.91 -3.36
N ALA A 137 11.84 -3.17 -2.96
CA ALA A 137 11.28 -3.59 -1.67
C ALA A 137 12.29 -3.58 -0.51
N PHE A 138 13.57 -3.89 -0.77
CA PHE A 138 14.59 -4.08 0.26
C PHE A 138 15.66 -2.99 0.29
N THR A 139 15.82 -2.23 -0.80
CA THR A 139 16.81 -1.15 -0.83
C THR A 139 16.45 -0.08 0.18
N GLN A 140 17.41 0.30 1.02
CA GLN A 140 17.21 1.32 2.04
C GLN A 140 18.52 1.84 2.60
N THR A 141 18.45 3.03 3.17
CA THR A 141 19.52 3.67 3.90
C THR A 141 19.36 3.45 5.40
N LEU A 142 20.37 2.87 6.05
CA LEU A 142 20.45 2.71 7.50
C LEU A 142 21.52 3.65 8.04
N LEU A 143 21.09 4.71 8.71
CA LEU A 143 21.98 5.73 9.26
C LEU A 143 22.34 5.43 10.71
N GLN A 144 23.57 5.79 11.09
CA GLN A 144 24.09 5.71 12.46
C GLN A 144 23.96 4.31 13.10
N VAL A 145 24.18 3.27 12.30
CA VAL A 145 24.23 1.89 12.84
C VAL A 145 25.40 1.76 13.79
N GLU A 146 25.13 1.49 15.04
CA GLU A 146 26.15 1.32 16.06
C GLU A 146 26.57 -0.14 16.19
N LEU A 147 27.87 -0.39 16.03
CA LEU A 147 28.47 -1.71 16.30
C LEU A 147 29.34 -1.63 17.55
N VAL A 148 29.15 -2.57 18.43
CA VAL A 148 29.99 -2.73 19.62
C VAL A 148 30.63 -4.11 19.65
N GLY A 149 31.88 -4.19 20.15
CA GLY A 149 32.56 -5.46 20.11
C GLY A 149 33.95 -5.45 20.75
N ARG A 150 34.79 -6.35 20.27
CA ARG A 150 36.17 -6.49 20.72
C ARG A 150 37.14 -6.53 19.56
N ALA A 151 38.34 -6.04 19.79
CA ALA A 151 39.48 -6.22 18.91
C ALA A 151 40.62 -6.92 19.67
N ILE A 152 41.20 -7.93 19.07
CA ILE A 152 42.33 -8.73 19.62
C ILE A 152 43.48 -8.61 18.58
N VAL A 153 44.69 -8.47 19.10
CA VAL A 153 45.90 -8.52 18.25
C VAL A 153 46.72 -9.70 18.72
N GLU A 154 46.82 -10.74 17.90
CA GLU A 154 47.60 -11.94 18.15
C GLU A 154 48.48 -12.24 16.92
N GLU A 155 49.74 -12.58 17.16
CA GLU A 155 50.71 -12.96 16.13
C GLU A 155 50.80 -11.97 14.95
N GLY A 156 50.56 -10.66 15.21
CA GLY A 156 50.59 -9.61 14.18
C GLY A 156 49.32 -9.44 13.37
N ARG A 157 48.28 -10.26 13.62
CA ARG A 157 46.96 -10.15 13.04
C ARG A 157 45.99 -9.49 14.03
N MET A 158 45.17 -8.58 13.54
CA MET A 158 44.09 -8.00 14.34
C MET A 158 42.78 -8.67 13.92
N GLU A 159 42.06 -9.17 14.90
CA GLU A 159 40.71 -9.69 14.74
C GLU A 159 39.72 -8.75 15.42
N ILE A 160 38.61 -8.46 14.75
CA ILE A 160 37.51 -7.64 15.26
C ILE A 160 36.24 -8.48 15.18
N ASP A 161 35.60 -8.67 16.35
CA ASP A 161 34.22 -9.13 16.44
C ASP A 161 33.36 -7.97 16.90
N ALA A 162 32.35 -7.61 16.12
CA ALA A 162 31.43 -6.54 16.46
C ALA A 162 29.98 -6.95 16.13
N LEU A 163 29.05 -6.43 16.89
CA LEU A 163 27.63 -6.66 16.68
C LEU A 163 26.84 -5.35 16.78
N GLY A 164 25.75 -5.29 16.06
CA GLY A 164 24.78 -4.21 16.11
C GLY A 164 23.37 -4.71 15.87
N VAL A 165 22.41 -3.92 16.25
CA VAL A 165 20.99 -4.14 15.95
C VAL A 165 20.60 -3.22 14.82
N VAL A 166 19.84 -3.74 13.89
CA VAL A 166 19.24 -2.97 12.79
C VAL A 166 17.75 -3.26 12.72
N GLU A 167 16.99 -2.27 12.34
CA GLU A 167 15.54 -2.35 12.15
C GLU A 167 15.23 -1.94 10.71
N PRO A 168 15.57 -2.80 9.71
CA PRO A 168 15.27 -2.50 8.33
C PRO A 168 13.78 -2.55 8.05
N GLU A 169 13.34 -1.72 7.13
CA GLU A 169 11.99 -1.76 6.61
C GLU A 169 11.87 -2.82 5.51
N VAL A 170 10.79 -3.59 5.53
CA VAL A 170 10.52 -4.65 4.57
C VAL A 170 9.29 -4.27 3.76
N LEU A 171 9.41 -4.23 2.44
CA LEU A 171 8.35 -3.88 1.50
C LEU A 171 7.70 -2.51 1.76
N GLY A 172 8.40 -1.58 2.45
CA GLY A 172 7.85 -0.29 2.84
C GLY A 172 6.66 -0.35 3.83
N ILE A 173 6.45 -1.49 4.49
CA ILE A 173 5.24 -1.77 5.28
C ILE A 173 5.56 -2.30 6.68
N GLU A 174 6.60 -3.11 6.81
CA GLU A 174 6.95 -3.79 8.07
C GLU A 174 8.37 -3.44 8.50
N THR A 175 8.54 -3.04 9.75
CA THR A 175 9.87 -2.93 10.36
C THR A 175 10.32 -4.30 10.84
N ALA A 176 11.38 -4.84 10.22
CA ALA A 176 12.01 -6.07 10.64
C ALA A 176 13.02 -5.82 11.77
N PHE A 177 13.29 -6.83 12.56
CA PHE A 177 14.37 -6.81 13.54
C PHE A 177 15.54 -7.65 13.05
N GLY A 178 16.74 -7.08 13.05
CA GLY A 178 17.97 -7.76 12.62
C GLY A 178 19.15 -7.56 13.55
N VAL A 179 20.02 -8.55 13.59
CA VAL A 179 21.29 -8.46 14.32
C VAL A 179 22.45 -8.62 13.35
N LEU A 180 23.23 -7.55 13.17
CA LEU A 180 24.48 -7.59 12.45
C LEU A 180 25.57 -8.21 13.34
N SER A 181 26.24 -9.24 12.86
CA SER A 181 27.40 -9.85 13.53
C SER A 181 28.57 -9.90 12.57
N PHE A 182 29.53 -9.00 12.74
CA PHE A 182 30.72 -8.92 11.94
C PHE A 182 31.92 -9.58 12.59
N HIS A 183 32.62 -10.39 11.81
CA HIS A 183 33.97 -10.85 12.08
C HIS A 183 34.91 -10.36 11.00
N MET A 184 35.93 -9.61 11.34
CA MET A 184 36.90 -9.02 10.43
C MET A 184 38.31 -9.34 10.87
N GLU A 185 39.17 -9.78 9.94
CA GLU A 185 40.56 -10.06 10.19
C GLU A 185 41.47 -9.13 9.38
N SER A 186 42.56 -8.66 9.96
CA SER A 186 43.60 -7.99 9.17
C SER A 186 44.47 -9.01 8.45
N TYR A 187 45.04 -8.63 7.30
CA TYR A 187 46.04 -9.45 6.65
C TYR A 187 47.31 -9.53 7.52
N LEU A 188 47.91 -10.72 7.61
CA LEU A 188 49.18 -10.93 8.30
C LEU A 188 50.32 -10.11 7.64
N ASP A 189 50.40 -10.19 6.32
CA ASP A 189 51.32 -9.42 5.50
C ASP A 189 50.59 -8.18 4.95
N GLN A 190 50.65 -7.09 5.70
CA GLN A 190 49.99 -5.86 5.33
C GLN A 190 50.60 -5.12 4.15
N GLU A 191 51.90 -5.38 3.86
CA GLU A 191 52.60 -4.79 2.70
C GLU A 191 52.15 -5.44 1.39
N ASN A 192 51.71 -6.70 1.44
CA ASN A 192 51.21 -7.45 0.31
C ASN A 192 49.72 -7.75 0.39
N ALA A 193 48.97 -7.03 1.24
CA ALA A 193 47.53 -7.14 1.26
C ALA A 193 46.93 -6.80 -0.11
N PRO A 194 45.88 -7.51 -0.56
CA PRO A 194 45.19 -7.16 -1.80
C PRO A 194 44.77 -5.69 -1.75
N ALA A 195 44.86 -5.00 -2.87
CA ALA A 195 44.23 -3.69 -3.00
C ALA A 195 42.73 -3.88 -2.89
N PRO A 196 42.01 -2.93 -2.24
CA PRO A 196 40.53 -2.96 -2.23
C PRO A 196 40.00 -3.11 -3.65
N PRO A 197 38.97 -3.92 -3.87
CA PRO A 197 38.33 -3.99 -5.18
C PRO A 197 37.85 -2.57 -5.52
N VAL A 198 38.21 -2.10 -6.70
CA VAL A 198 37.73 -0.83 -7.23
C VAL A 198 36.51 -1.14 -8.07
N ASP A 199 35.37 -0.56 -7.71
CA ASP A 199 34.22 -0.57 -8.59
C ASP A 199 34.49 0.28 -9.81
N ILE A 200 34.20 -0.25 -10.98
CA ILE A 200 34.38 0.38 -12.28
C ILE A 200 33.09 0.45 -13.09
N THR A 201 31.97 0.08 -12.47
CA THR A 201 30.63 0.07 -13.07
C THR A 201 29.81 1.13 -12.40
N GLY A 202 29.10 1.95 -13.16
CA GLY A 202 28.20 2.95 -12.61
C GLY A 202 26.76 2.41 -12.49
N PRO A 203 25.90 3.15 -11.78
CA PRO A 203 24.51 2.77 -11.57
C PRO A 203 23.74 2.58 -12.87
N THR A 204 22.92 1.54 -12.93
CA THR A 204 21.98 1.28 -14.03
C THR A 204 20.55 1.23 -13.48
N LEU A 205 19.58 1.65 -14.28
CA LEU A 205 18.18 1.53 -13.92
C LEU A 205 17.74 0.07 -13.96
N GLN A 206 17.21 -0.44 -12.85
CA GLN A 206 16.64 -1.78 -12.76
C GLN A 206 15.12 -1.79 -12.95
N SER A 207 14.45 -0.87 -12.30
CA SER A 207 13.01 -0.66 -12.42
C SER A 207 12.66 0.78 -12.09
N TRP A 208 11.47 1.19 -12.44
CA TRP A 208 10.99 2.53 -12.09
C TRP A 208 9.47 2.57 -11.97
N GLN A 209 8.94 3.54 -11.24
CA GLN A 209 7.53 3.84 -11.13
C GLN A 209 7.30 5.20 -11.83
N PRO A 210 6.35 5.30 -12.79
CA PRO A 210 5.26 4.34 -13.05
C PRO A 210 5.63 3.11 -13.90
N GLY A 211 6.75 3.08 -14.62
CA GLY A 211 7.13 1.93 -15.47
C GLY A 211 6.08 1.61 -16.52
N ASP A 212 5.90 0.32 -16.79
CA ASP A 212 4.90 -0.20 -17.74
C ASP A 212 3.45 -0.03 -17.22
N TYR A 213 3.28 0.45 -15.99
CA TYR A 213 1.99 0.59 -15.30
C TYR A 213 1.53 2.05 -15.19
N ALA A 214 1.88 2.87 -16.19
CA ALA A 214 1.54 4.30 -16.20
C ALA A 214 0.03 4.56 -16.13
N ASP A 215 -0.80 3.66 -16.65
CA ASP A 215 -2.26 3.71 -16.54
C ASP A 215 -2.77 3.61 -15.09
N ARG A 216 -1.94 3.09 -14.19
CA ARG A 216 -2.20 2.99 -12.75
C ARG A 216 -1.53 4.07 -11.91
N PHE A 217 -0.83 4.99 -12.54
CA PHE A 217 -0.18 6.13 -11.89
C PHE A 217 -1.18 7.28 -11.72
N ARG A 218 -1.17 7.92 -10.57
CA ARG A 218 -2.09 9.01 -10.24
C ARG A 218 -1.35 10.27 -9.82
N PRO A 219 -1.95 11.46 -10.00
CA PRO A 219 -1.41 12.68 -9.43
C PRO A 219 -1.08 12.51 -7.94
N GLY A 220 0.08 12.97 -7.52
CA GLY A 220 0.55 12.82 -6.15
C GLY A 220 1.29 11.52 -5.84
N ASP A 221 1.30 10.53 -6.74
CA ASP A 221 2.19 9.38 -6.62
C ASP A 221 3.65 9.84 -6.87
N PRO A 222 4.64 9.33 -6.12
CA PRO A 222 6.05 9.64 -6.37
C PRO A 222 6.54 8.92 -7.63
N ILE A 223 7.51 9.53 -8.32
CA ILE A 223 8.27 8.84 -9.37
C ILE A 223 9.48 8.22 -8.68
N VAL A 224 9.67 6.91 -8.83
CA VAL A 224 10.76 6.18 -8.16
C VAL A 224 11.67 5.57 -9.22
N LEU A 225 12.97 5.83 -9.12
CA LEU A 225 14.00 5.19 -9.95
C LEU A 225 14.79 4.23 -9.07
N ASN A 226 14.63 2.93 -9.27
CA ASN A 226 15.40 1.91 -8.57
C ASN A 226 16.65 1.57 -9.37
N LEU A 227 17.80 1.92 -8.82
CA LEU A 227 19.09 1.71 -9.46
C LEU A 227 19.73 0.40 -8.99
N SER A 228 20.69 -0.11 -9.73
CA SER A 228 21.43 -1.33 -9.37
C SER A 228 22.27 -1.19 -8.10
N GLU A 229 22.63 0.04 -7.77
CA GLU A 229 23.46 0.40 -6.63
C GLU A 229 23.17 1.82 -6.18
N THR A 230 23.63 2.17 -4.98
CA THR A 230 23.39 3.48 -4.39
C THR A 230 24.26 4.55 -5.07
N PRO A 231 23.64 5.59 -5.66
CA PRO A 231 24.39 6.72 -6.21
C PRO A 231 25.00 7.59 -5.10
N ASP A 232 26.01 8.35 -5.43
CA ASP A 232 26.52 9.41 -4.55
C ASP A 232 25.54 10.55 -4.51
N GLN A 233 25.01 10.85 -3.33
CA GLN A 233 24.05 11.92 -3.11
C GLN A 233 24.54 13.27 -3.65
N ASP A 234 25.85 13.56 -3.52
CA ASP A 234 26.44 14.81 -3.98
C ASP A 234 26.46 14.96 -5.51
N SER A 235 26.28 13.86 -6.27
CA SER A 235 26.17 13.86 -7.74
C SER A 235 24.78 14.17 -8.26
N ILE A 236 23.74 14.14 -7.38
CA ILE A 236 22.35 14.32 -7.76
C ILE A 236 21.99 15.81 -7.69
N GLU A 237 21.74 16.42 -8.86
CA GLU A 237 21.32 17.81 -8.98
C GLU A 237 20.00 17.91 -9.76
N ALA A 238 18.93 18.29 -9.04
CA ALA A 238 17.59 18.43 -9.62
C ALA A 238 17.57 19.46 -10.76
N GLY A 239 17.02 19.09 -11.91
CA GLY A 239 16.98 19.92 -13.10
C GLY A 239 18.28 19.94 -13.93
N VAL A 240 19.34 19.24 -13.49
CA VAL A 240 20.62 19.11 -14.20
C VAL A 240 20.97 17.66 -14.45
N THR A 241 21.31 16.88 -13.42
CA THR A 241 21.65 15.46 -13.55
C THR A 241 20.42 14.57 -13.58
N VAL A 242 19.34 15.00 -12.92
CA VAL A 242 18.01 14.38 -12.98
C VAL A 242 16.99 15.46 -13.35
N THR A 243 16.22 15.23 -14.41
CA THR A 243 15.20 16.19 -14.88
C THR A 243 13.82 15.55 -14.98
N LEU A 244 12.79 16.36 -14.71
CA LEU A 244 11.39 16.03 -15.01
C LEU A 244 10.82 17.14 -15.89
N THR A 245 10.21 16.79 -17.03
CA THR A 245 9.65 17.76 -17.98
C THR A 245 8.24 17.36 -18.44
N ASP A 246 7.42 18.37 -18.74
CA ASP A 246 6.13 18.28 -19.43
C ASP A 246 6.31 18.95 -20.81
N GLN A 247 6.29 18.17 -21.90
CA GLN A 247 6.50 18.65 -23.27
C GLN A 247 7.76 19.55 -23.42
N GLY A 248 8.82 19.22 -22.69
CA GLY A 248 10.07 19.98 -22.67
C GLY A 248 10.12 21.16 -21.70
N ALA A 249 9.02 21.49 -21.02
CA ALA A 249 9.01 22.46 -19.94
C ALA A 249 9.42 21.78 -18.61
N ALA A 250 10.32 22.41 -17.84
CA ALA A 250 10.74 21.86 -16.55
C ALA A 250 9.56 21.77 -15.57
N VAL A 251 9.42 20.64 -14.91
CA VAL A 251 8.50 20.40 -13.80
C VAL A 251 9.32 20.39 -12.50
N PRO A 252 9.09 21.30 -11.56
CA PRO A 252 9.79 21.33 -10.28
C PRO A 252 9.44 20.11 -9.43
N PHE A 253 10.45 19.53 -8.77
CA PHE A 253 10.28 18.40 -7.86
C PHE A 253 11.31 18.47 -6.71
N ASN A 254 10.94 17.88 -5.59
CA ASN A 254 11.85 17.53 -4.52
C ASN A 254 12.33 16.08 -4.73
N TRP A 255 13.49 15.73 -4.20
CA TRP A 255 13.98 14.38 -4.27
C TRP A 255 14.54 13.89 -2.93
N THR A 256 14.48 12.60 -2.74
CA THR A 256 15.12 11.90 -1.63
C THR A 256 15.80 10.64 -2.17
N LEU A 257 16.87 10.21 -1.49
CA LEU A 257 17.57 8.98 -1.79
C LEU A 257 17.39 8.00 -0.62
N ASP A 258 16.92 6.79 -0.92
CA ASP A 258 16.79 5.73 0.05
C ASP A 258 17.40 4.43 -0.51
N GLY A 259 18.61 4.10 -0.02
CA GLY A 259 19.43 3.04 -0.60
C GLY A 259 19.76 3.32 -2.06
N ALA A 260 19.34 2.44 -2.96
CA ALA A 260 19.50 2.59 -4.41
C ALA A 260 18.25 3.21 -5.08
N SER A 261 17.24 3.61 -4.32
CA SER A 261 16.03 4.23 -4.86
C SER A 261 16.11 5.75 -4.79
N LEU A 262 16.02 6.39 -5.95
CA LEU A 262 15.87 7.83 -6.08
C LEU A 262 14.39 8.18 -6.26
N ILE A 263 13.83 8.89 -5.31
CA ILE A 263 12.41 9.23 -5.22
C ILE A 263 12.23 10.68 -5.60
N LEU A 264 11.43 10.93 -6.64
CA LEU A 264 11.10 12.28 -7.12
C LEU A 264 9.66 12.59 -6.76
N THR A 265 9.45 13.65 -5.99
CA THR A 265 8.13 14.13 -5.59
C THR A 265 7.86 15.47 -6.28
N PRO A 266 7.00 15.52 -7.32
CA PRO A 266 6.62 16.78 -7.95
C PRO A 266 6.07 17.76 -6.92
N GLU A 267 6.46 19.04 -7.01
CA GLU A 267 5.97 20.08 -6.09
C GLU A 267 4.48 20.36 -6.24
N GLN A 268 3.94 20.08 -7.43
CA GLN A 268 2.51 20.14 -7.72
C GLN A 268 2.09 18.80 -8.33
N PRO A 269 0.87 18.33 -8.06
CA PRO A 269 0.33 17.12 -8.67
C PRO A 269 0.43 17.18 -10.20
N LEU A 270 0.85 16.08 -10.82
CA LEU A 270 0.94 15.99 -12.28
C LEU A 270 -0.45 16.05 -12.90
N ALA A 271 -0.58 16.75 -14.03
CA ALA A 271 -1.85 16.94 -14.69
C ALA A 271 -2.25 15.70 -15.54
N PHE A 272 -3.50 15.33 -15.49
CA PHE A 272 -4.06 14.29 -16.34
C PHE A 272 -3.97 14.63 -17.84
N GLY A 273 -3.91 13.61 -18.69
CA GLY A 273 -3.84 13.74 -20.14
C GLY A 273 -2.54 14.37 -20.66
N ARG A 274 -1.49 14.38 -19.86
CA ARG A 274 -0.18 14.93 -20.19
C ARG A 274 0.87 13.82 -20.30
N GLU A 275 1.84 14.04 -21.18
CA GLU A 275 3.03 13.22 -21.32
C GLU A 275 4.20 13.87 -20.57
N TYR A 276 4.86 13.09 -19.73
CA TYR A 276 6.01 13.50 -18.94
C TYR A 276 7.23 12.70 -19.32
N GLN A 277 8.39 13.33 -19.15
CA GLN A 277 9.69 12.72 -19.39
C GLN A 277 10.58 12.90 -18.16
N VAL A 278 11.14 11.79 -17.68
CA VAL A 278 12.24 11.78 -16.70
C VAL A 278 13.54 11.48 -17.43
N THR A 279 14.58 12.22 -17.17
CA THR A 279 15.92 11.97 -17.70
C THR A 279 16.91 11.82 -16.57
N LEU A 280 17.65 10.72 -16.57
CA LEU A 280 18.83 10.47 -15.77
C LEU A 280 20.05 10.64 -16.67
N THR A 281 21.01 11.47 -16.28
CA THR A 281 22.22 11.70 -17.07
C THR A 281 23.43 10.95 -16.48
N ASP A 282 24.52 10.93 -17.23
CA ASP A 282 25.83 10.43 -16.78
C ASP A 282 26.51 11.34 -15.73
N GLY A 283 25.87 12.45 -15.35
CA GLY A 283 26.31 13.28 -14.23
C GLY A 283 25.95 12.70 -12.85
N VAL A 284 25.05 11.73 -12.79
CA VAL A 284 24.83 10.93 -11.58
C VAL A 284 25.94 9.90 -11.52
N GLU A 285 26.61 9.79 -10.39
CA GLU A 285 27.77 8.92 -10.17
C GLU A 285 27.50 7.99 -8.96
N ASP A 286 28.19 6.85 -8.93
CA ASP A 286 28.25 6.01 -7.73
C ASP A 286 29.21 6.57 -6.66
N LEU A 287 29.41 5.81 -5.57
CA LEU A 287 30.32 6.19 -4.49
C LEU A 287 31.82 6.18 -4.88
N TYR A 288 32.16 5.63 -6.06
CA TYR A 288 33.51 5.58 -6.63
C TYR A 288 33.74 6.60 -7.75
N GLY A 289 32.69 7.33 -8.16
CA GLY A 289 32.71 8.30 -9.23
C GLY A 289 32.51 7.69 -10.61
N ASN A 290 31.94 6.49 -10.70
CA ASN A 290 31.55 5.92 -11.99
C ASN A 290 30.20 6.49 -12.44
N PRO A 291 30.07 6.98 -13.67
CA PRO A 291 28.85 7.59 -14.17
C PRO A 291 27.73 6.59 -14.35
N ALA A 292 26.51 7.01 -14.03
CA ALA A 292 25.30 6.23 -14.31
C ALA A 292 25.10 6.05 -15.82
N SER A 293 24.45 4.96 -16.21
CA SER A 293 23.94 4.78 -17.56
C SER A 293 22.82 5.80 -17.81
N PRO A 294 22.95 6.69 -18.84
CA PRO A 294 21.90 7.66 -19.13
C PRO A 294 20.59 7.00 -19.54
N GLU A 295 19.47 7.49 -19.01
CA GLU A 295 18.12 7.00 -19.30
C GLU A 295 17.16 8.14 -19.65
N THR A 296 16.22 7.85 -20.54
CA THR A 296 15.11 8.75 -20.86
C THR A 296 13.80 7.96 -20.81
N LEU A 297 12.97 8.28 -19.82
CA LEU A 297 11.77 7.54 -19.47
C LEU A 297 10.57 8.40 -19.78
N LEU A 298 9.62 7.85 -20.53
CA LEU A 298 8.39 8.53 -20.94
C LEU A 298 7.19 7.85 -20.30
N PHE A 299 6.25 8.63 -19.81
CA PHE A 299 4.96 8.13 -19.36
C PHE A 299 3.86 9.16 -19.59
N SER A 300 2.64 8.67 -19.76
CA SER A 300 1.46 9.51 -19.94
C SER A 300 0.53 9.35 -18.74
N MET A 301 0.07 10.48 -18.19
CA MET A 301 -1.02 10.45 -17.22
C MET A 301 -2.32 10.08 -17.92
N PRO A 302 -3.19 9.27 -17.31
CA PRO A 302 -4.50 8.96 -17.88
C PRO A 302 -5.25 10.21 -18.27
N ALA A 303 -5.97 10.17 -19.41
CA ALA A 303 -6.80 11.28 -19.85
C ALA A 303 -8.23 11.09 -19.32
N TYR A 304 -8.85 12.17 -18.87
CA TYR A 304 -10.28 12.22 -18.61
C TYR A 304 -10.84 13.61 -18.92
N SER A 305 -12.15 13.70 -19.14
CA SER A 305 -12.86 14.98 -19.16
C SER A 305 -13.21 15.42 -17.74
N ALA A 306 -13.09 16.70 -17.44
CA ALA A 306 -13.50 17.28 -16.18
C ALA A 306 -14.86 18.00 -16.28
N ASP A 307 -15.67 17.67 -17.30
CA ASP A 307 -16.87 18.46 -17.67
C ASP A 307 -18.01 18.36 -16.65
N ALA A 308 -18.03 17.33 -15.81
CA ALA A 308 -19.04 17.13 -14.76
C ALA A 308 -18.39 16.59 -13.46
N PRO A 309 -17.69 17.44 -12.70
CA PRO A 309 -17.07 16.97 -11.46
C PRO A 309 -18.16 16.54 -10.45
N ARG A 310 -17.93 15.42 -9.77
CA ARG A 310 -18.73 14.97 -8.63
C ARG A 310 -17.97 15.14 -7.32
N THR A 311 -18.70 15.13 -6.22
CA THR A 311 -18.14 15.15 -4.87
C THR A 311 -17.27 13.90 -4.63
N PRO A 312 -16.05 14.05 -4.06
CA PRO A 312 -15.21 12.92 -3.69
C PRO A 312 -15.84 12.12 -2.55
N TYR A 313 -15.53 10.82 -2.46
CA TYR A 313 -15.93 9.97 -1.34
C TYR A 313 -14.72 9.18 -0.82
N THR A 314 -14.87 8.58 0.35
CA THR A 314 -13.89 7.65 0.91
C THR A 314 -14.10 6.27 0.32
N ILE A 315 -13.07 5.69 -0.28
CA ILE A 315 -13.10 4.33 -0.80
C ILE A 315 -12.82 3.29 0.29
N THR A 316 -11.89 3.60 1.20
CA THR A 316 -11.63 2.79 2.39
C THR A 316 -11.31 3.67 3.58
N VAL A 317 -11.58 3.17 4.76
CA VAL A 317 -11.14 3.72 6.04
C VAL A 317 -10.63 2.59 6.93
N TYR A 318 -9.77 2.92 7.88
CA TYR A 318 -9.33 2.01 8.93
C TYR A 318 -9.03 2.82 10.22
N PRO A 319 -9.61 2.43 11.37
CA PRO A 319 -10.63 1.41 11.56
C PRO A 319 -12.00 1.89 11.08
N GLY A 320 -12.95 0.98 10.95
CA GLY A 320 -14.37 1.28 10.70
C GLY A 320 -14.83 1.10 9.27
N PHE A 321 -15.97 1.71 8.96
CA PHE A 321 -16.64 1.60 7.68
C PHE A 321 -16.81 2.99 7.03
N PRO A 322 -16.59 3.16 5.71
CA PRO A 322 -16.50 4.48 5.08
C PRO A 322 -17.87 5.11 4.77
N CYS A 323 -18.71 5.29 5.78
CA CYS A 323 -19.97 6.03 5.65
C CYS A 323 -20.28 6.86 6.91
N ALA A 324 -20.93 8.01 6.72
CA ALA A 324 -21.58 8.70 7.82
C ALA A 324 -22.74 7.84 8.35
N VAL A 325 -22.87 7.74 9.67
CA VAL A 325 -23.91 6.93 10.31
C VAL A 325 -25.09 7.80 10.75
N ASP A 326 -26.28 7.20 10.80
CA ASP A 326 -27.43 7.81 11.44
C ASP A 326 -27.20 7.88 12.97
N PRO A 327 -27.09 9.07 13.57
CA PRO A 327 -26.86 9.21 15.00
C PRO A 327 -27.89 8.51 15.88
N ALA A 328 -29.13 8.35 15.38
CA ALA A 328 -30.20 7.66 16.12
C ALA A 328 -29.99 6.15 16.23
N SER A 329 -29.14 5.56 15.37
CA SER A 329 -28.83 4.13 15.35
C SER A 329 -27.56 3.78 16.16
N ARG A 330 -26.82 4.77 16.66
CA ARG A 330 -25.60 4.56 17.46
C ARG A 330 -25.92 4.07 18.87
N ASP A 331 -25.17 3.05 19.29
CA ASP A 331 -25.17 2.57 20.67
C ASP A 331 -23.75 2.12 21.06
N LEU A 332 -22.88 3.12 21.26
CA LEU A 332 -21.47 2.90 21.54
C LEU A 332 -21.23 2.13 22.84
N ALA A 333 -22.16 2.24 23.80
CA ALA A 333 -22.10 1.48 25.05
C ALA A 333 -22.20 -0.04 24.84
N ASN A 334 -22.88 -0.45 23.76
CA ASN A 334 -23.04 -1.86 23.36
C ASN A 334 -22.19 -2.24 22.14
N GLY A 335 -21.21 -1.40 21.76
CA GLY A 335 -20.29 -1.69 20.64
C GLY A 335 -20.94 -1.53 19.26
N ILE A 336 -22.00 -0.73 19.14
CA ILE A 336 -22.70 -0.48 17.87
C ILE A 336 -22.35 0.92 17.37
N GLN A 337 -21.68 0.98 16.23
CA GLN A 337 -21.37 2.22 15.52
C GLN A 337 -22.65 2.85 14.94
N GLY A 338 -23.56 2.04 14.44
CA GLY A 338 -24.83 2.44 13.84
C GLY A 338 -25.00 1.96 12.42
N GLN A 339 -26.00 2.50 11.72
CA GLN A 339 -26.25 2.24 10.30
C GLN A 339 -25.73 3.40 9.45
N CYS A 340 -25.31 3.13 8.22
CA CYS A 340 -25.01 4.18 7.27
C CYS A 340 -26.23 5.12 7.10
N ALA A 341 -25.99 6.42 7.01
CA ALA A 341 -27.05 7.40 6.80
C ALA A 341 -27.86 7.05 5.55
N SER A 342 -29.19 7.03 5.70
CA SER A 342 -30.16 6.62 4.67
C SER A 342 -30.15 5.17 4.24
N ALA A 343 -29.44 4.28 4.93
CA ALA A 343 -29.68 2.85 4.79
C ALA A 343 -31.16 2.53 5.05
N PHE A 344 -31.66 1.49 4.38
CA PHE A 344 -33.06 1.08 4.55
C PHE A 344 -33.34 0.70 6.00
N GLN A 345 -34.21 1.43 6.66
CA GLN A 345 -34.46 1.29 8.09
C GLN A 345 -34.92 -0.13 8.47
N ASN A 346 -34.35 -0.67 9.54
CA ASN A 346 -34.70 -1.91 10.23
C ASN A 346 -34.18 -3.23 9.64
N GLN A 347 -33.16 -3.27 8.81
CA GLN A 347 -32.45 -4.52 8.55
C GLN A 347 -31.42 -4.76 9.67
N ALA A 348 -31.61 -5.81 10.46
CA ALA A 348 -30.73 -6.15 11.59
C ALA A 348 -29.27 -6.43 11.16
N GLY A 349 -29.07 -6.83 9.90
CA GLY A 349 -27.74 -7.08 9.33
C GLY A 349 -27.00 -5.83 8.82
N ASP A 350 -27.60 -4.65 8.91
CA ASP A 350 -27.03 -3.39 8.41
C ASP A 350 -26.39 -2.54 9.51
N LEU A 351 -26.34 -3.05 10.74
CA LEU A 351 -25.65 -2.41 11.86
C LEU A 351 -24.14 -2.65 11.76
N LEU A 352 -23.38 -1.56 11.83
CA LEU A 352 -21.93 -1.59 11.85
C LEU A 352 -21.41 -1.72 13.29
N PRO A 353 -20.39 -2.52 13.54
CA PRO A 353 -19.76 -2.62 14.86
C PRO A 353 -18.88 -1.41 15.17
N VAL A 354 -18.51 -1.25 16.44
CA VAL A 354 -17.37 -0.44 16.86
C VAL A 354 -16.13 -1.32 16.74
N ASP A 355 -15.24 -0.98 15.83
CA ASP A 355 -14.03 -1.76 15.56
C ASP A 355 -13.01 -1.69 16.71
N LYS A 356 -12.14 -2.70 16.74
CA LYS A 356 -10.99 -2.74 17.65
C LYS A 356 -9.75 -2.25 16.93
N MET A 357 -9.12 -1.20 17.46
CA MET A 357 -7.93 -0.59 16.89
C MET A 357 -6.68 -1.03 17.65
N PRO A 358 -5.79 -1.82 17.06
CA PRO A 358 -4.52 -2.18 17.71
C PRO A 358 -3.70 -0.96 18.11
N ALA A 359 -3.08 -1.03 19.29
CA ALA A 359 -2.36 0.09 19.92
C ALA A 359 -1.28 0.73 19.04
N ASN A 360 -0.70 -0.04 18.14
CA ASN A 360 0.39 0.37 17.24
C ASN A 360 -0.06 0.68 15.80
N ARG A 361 -1.35 0.86 15.54
CA ARG A 361 -1.87 1.15 14.18
C ARG A 361 -2.22 2.61 14.00
N PRO A 362 -1.91 3.22 12.83
CA PRO A 362 -2.43 4.52 12.44
C PRO A 362 -3.87 4.41 11.93
N ILE A 363 -4.58 5.54 11.91
CA ILE A 363 -5.82 5.69 11.16
C ILE A 363 -5.46 5.91 9.70
N GLU A 364 -6.12 5.17 8.79
CA GLU A 364 -5.90 5.25 7.34
C GLU A 364 -7.18 5.58 6.61
N VAL A 365 -7.12 6.50 5.64
CA VAL A 365 -8.25 6.89 4.79
C VAL A 365 -7.78 7.04 3.36
N GLN A 366 -8.51 6.43 2.41
CA GLN A 366 -8.27 6.61 0.99
C GLN A 366 -9.48 7.27 0.31
N PHE A 367 -9.20 8.15 -0.65
CA PHE A 367 -10.20 8.92 -1.37
C PHE A 367 -10.32 8.51 -2.85
N SER A 368 -11.51 8.67 -3.40
CA SER A 368 -11.82 8.36 -4.80
C SER A 368 -11.18 9.33 -5.80
N GLN A 369 -10.92 10.56 -5.39
CA GLN A 369 -10.44 11.65 -6.23
C GLN A 369 -9.24 12.37 -5.59
N ASP A 370 -8.62 13.26 -6.37
CA ASP A 370 -7.55 14.11 -5.84
C ASP A 370 -8.10 15.18 -4.91
N MET A 371 -7.62 15.18 -3.69
CA MET A 371 -8.02 16.06 -2.61
C MET A 371 -7.08 17.26 -2.49
N ASP A 372 -7.63 18.40 -2.12
CA ASP A 372 -6.84 19.55 -1.68
C ASP A 372 -6.24 19.25 -0.30
N THR A 373 -4.95 18.94 -0.29
CA THR A 373 -4.23 18.61 0.95
C THR A 373 -4.25 19.75 1.97
N SER A 374 -4.39 21.01 1.52
CA SER A 374 -4.50 22.16 2.45
C SER A 374 -5.81 22.16 3.22
N SER A 375 -6.85 21.50 2.72
CA SER A 375 -8.13 21.34 3.40
C SER A 375 -8.12 20.29 4.51
N MET A 376 -7.09 19.42 4.57
CA MET A 376 -6.93 18.39 5.58
C MET A 376 -6.11 18.92 6.75
N VAL A 377 -6.78 19.33 7.82
CA VAL A 377 -6.17 19.95 9.01
C VAL A 377 -6.52 19.14 10.24
N LEU A 378 -5.49 18.59 10.92
CA LEU A 378 -5.68 17.87 12.18
C LEU A 378 -5.98 18.86 13.31
N GLY A 379 -7.14 18.72 13.94
CA GLY A 379 -7.56 19.54 15.07
C GLY A 379 -6.74 19.28 16.33
N GLN A 380 -6.56 20.33 17.13
CA GLN A 380 -5.80 20.27 18.39
C GLN A 380 -6.70 20.33 19.62
N ALA A 381 -7.99 20.60 19.43
CA ALA A 381 -9.01 20.61 20.47
C ALA A 381 -10.30 19.92 19.98
N CYS A 382 -11.16 19.55 20.91
CA CYS A 382 -12.47 18.97 20.59
C CYS A 382 -13.24 19.81 19.59
N GLY A 383 -13.69 19.20 18.51
CA GLY A 383 -14.53 19.84 17.50
C GLY A 383 -13.78 20.76 16.53
N GLU A 384 -12.45 20.89 16.58
CA GLU A 384 -11.66 21.74 15.70
C GLU A 384 -11.01 20.94 14.56
N GLY A 385 -10.89 21.56 13.39
CA GLY A 385 -10.25 21.00 12.20
C GLY A 385 -11.13 20.10 11.36
N SER A 386 -10.71 19.89 10.12
CA SER A 386 -11.40 19.00 9.17
C SER A 386 -11.09 17.51 9.39
N VAL A 387 -9.99 17.20 10.08
CA VAL A 387 -9.64 15.86 10.57
C VAL A 387 -9.54 15.96 12.09
N ARG A 388 -10.37 15.25 12.80
CA ARG A 388 -10.40 15.27 14.28
C ARG A 388 -10.18 13.86 14.80
N VAL A 389 -9.35 13.72 15.83
CA VAL A 389 -9.20 12.46 16.56
C VAL A 389 -9.42 12.75 18.02
N GLU A 390 -10.36 12.07 18.63
CA GLU A 390 -10.90 12.41 19.92
C GLU A 390 -11.09 11.16 20.80
N LYS A 391 -10.73 11.25 22.07
CA LYS A 391 -11.18 10.31 23.09
C LYS A 391 -12.60 10.72 23.49
N ILE A 392 -13.52 9.77 23.54
CA ILE A 392 -14.96 10.06 23.72
C ILE A 392 -15.56 9.24 24.87
N ASP A 393 -16.70 9.70 25.38
CA ASP A 393 -17.54 8.89 26.26
C ASP A 393 -18.49 7.98 25.46
N SER A 394 -19.21 7.10 26.15
CA SER A 394 -20.17 6.18 25.51
C SER A 394 -21.39 6.89 24.89
N ALA A 395 -21.57 8.17 25.11
CA ALA A 395 -22.59 8.99 24.44
C ALA A 395 -22.01 9.69 23.18
N GLY A 396 -20.72 9.52 22.90
CA GLY A 396 -20.03 10.13 21.76
C GLY A 396 -19.55 11.56 22.00
N ASN A 397 -19.57 12.05 23.26
CA ASN A 397 -19.07 13.38 23.56
C ASN A 397 -17.53 13.35 23.65
N CYS A 398 -16.89 14.34 23.04
CA CYS A 398 -15.45 14.50 23.14
C CYS A 398 -15.04 14.82 24.58
N LEU A 399 -14.08 14.06 25.11
CA LEU A 399 -13.44 14.27 26.39
C LEU A 399 -12.12 15.05 26.21
N GLU A 400 -11.33 14.68 25.21
CA GLU A 400 -10.09 15.34 24.84
C GLU A 400 -9.71 15.04 23.38
N ALA A 401 -9.00 15.96 22.73
CA ALA A 401 -8.41 15.72 21.43
C ALA A 401 -7.16 14.85 21.59
N VAL A 402 -6.98 13.88 20.69
CA VAL A 402 -5.80 13.02 20.67
C VAL A 402 -4.72 13.68 19.81
N PRO A 403 -3.56 14.03 20.39
CA PRO A 403 -2.46 14.60 19.64
C PRO A 403 -1.84 13.55 18.72
N GLY A 404 -1.41 13.98 17.54
CA GLY A 404 -0.80 13.08 16.55
C GLY A 404 -0.16 13.84 15.41
N TYR A 405 0.34 13.07 14.44
CA TYR A 405 0.89 13.56 13.20
C TYR A 405 -0.02 13.18 12.04
N LEU A 406 -0.32 14.13 11.14
CA LEU A 406 -1.10 13.92 9.92
C LEU A 406 -0.15 13.85 8.73
N SER A 407 0.02 12.66 8.16
CA SER A 407 0.56 12.47 6.82
C SER A 407 -0.57 12.50 5.80
N ARG A 408 -0.37 13.14 4.67
CA ARG A 408 -1.40 13.30 3.65
C ARG A 408 -0.80 13.45 2.27
N ASN A 409 -1.46 12.86 1.30
CA ASN A 409 -1.24 13.11 -0.12
C ASN A 409 -2.59 13.43 -0.80
N THR A 410 -2.62 13.54 -2.13
CA THR A 410 -3.86 13.87 -2.83
C THR A 410 -4.92 12.77 -2.75
N ARG A 411 -4.56 11.53 -2.43
CA ARG A 411 -5.47 10.37 -2.46
C ARG A 411 -5.64 9.68 -1.12
N SER A 412 -4.88 10.06 -0.11
CA SER A 412 -4.97 9.44 1.21
C SER A 412 -4.58 10.38 2.33
N LEU A 413 -4.98 10.03 3.53
CA LEU A 413 -4.46 10.58 4.77
C LEU A 413 -4.21 9.46 5.78
N THR A 414 -3.17 9.66 6.59
CA THR A 414 -2.77 8.77 7.67
C THR A 414 -2.63 9.61 8.93
N VAL A 415 -3.30 9.22 10.03
CA VAL A 415 -3.09 9.85 11.34
C VAL A 415 -2.36 8.90 12.25
N ILE A 416 -1.15 9.30 12.63
CA ILE A 416 -0.29 8.56 13.57
C ILE A 416 -0.47 9.21 14.95
N PRO A 417 -1.01 8.51 15.96
CA PRO A 417 -1.18 9.08 17.28
C PRO A 417 0.17 9.29 17.97
N ALA A 418 0.32 10.35 18.76
CA ALA A 418 1.54 10.63 19.52
C ALA A 418 1.82 9.60 20.63
N GLN A 419 0.80 8.88 21.05
CA GLN A 419 0.88 7.78 22.02
C GLN A 419 0.04 6.61 21.50
N PRO A 420 0.42 5.36 21.78
CA PRO A 420 -0.39 4.19 21.43
C PRO A 420 -1.83 4.30 21.97
N TRP A 421 -2.79 3.70 21.25
CA TRP A 421 -4.17 3.63 21.72
C TRP A 421 -4.26 2.84 23.03
N GLU A 422 -4.94 3.38 24.02
CA GLU A 422 -5.15 2.72 25.33
C GLU A 422 -6.20 1.62 25.21
N GLU A 423 -5.87 0.41 25.67
CA GLU A 423 -6.75 -0.75 25.61
C GLU A 423 -8.07 -0.49 26.37
N GLY A 424 -9.19 -0.73 25.70
CA GLY A 424 -10.54 -0.59 26.26
C GLY A 424 -11.09 0.84 26.27
N GLU A 425 -10.28 1.85 25.94
CA GLU A 425 -10.74 3.22 25.82
C GLU A 425 -11.44 3.47 24.48
N LEU A 426 -12.44 4.33 24.50
CA LEU A 426 -13.25 4.64 23.33
C LEU A 426 -12.76 5.94 22.67
N TYR A 427 -12.52 5.85 21.38
CA TYR A 427 -12.06 6.94 20.53
C TYR A 427 -13.02 7.13 19.35
N GLN A 428 -12.94 8.28 18.71
CA GLN A 428 -13.49 8.49 17.38
C GLN A 428 -12.52 9.34 16.54
N TYR A 429 -12.56 9.13 15.25
CA TYR A 429 -12.07 10.13 14.32
C TYR A 429 -13.22 10.66 13.47
N VAL A 430 -13.08 11.90 13.02
CA VAL A 430 -14.11 12.60 12.27
C VAL A 430 -13.49 13.22 11.04
N LEU A 431 -14.07 12.93 9.89
CA LEU A 431 -13.77 13.58 8.63
C LEU A 431 -14.84 14.64 8.36
N GLY A 432 -14.42 15.89 8.33
CA GLY A 432 -15.30 17.05 8.21
C GLY A 432 -15.91 17.14 6.82
N SER A 433 -17.20 17.34 6.75
CA SER A 433 -17.96 17.56 5.53
C SER A 433 -19.09 18.59 5.76
N GLN A 434 -19.83 18.91 4.71
CA GLN A 434 -21.03 19.78 4.80
C GLN A 434 -22.00 19.51 3.65
N GLN A 435 -23.29 19.65 3.90
CA GLN A 435 -24.34 19.60 2.86
C GLN A 435 -24.40 20.88 2.05
N SER A 436 -23.42 21.06 1.18
CA SER A 436 -23.25 22.25 0.32
C SER A 436 -22.46 21.86 -0.91
N THR A 437 -22.59 22.62 -1.99
CA THR A 437 -21.86 22.43 -3.23
C THR A 437 -20.45 23.04 -3.23
N GLY A 438 -20.07 23.76 -2.19
CA GLY A 438 -18.74 24.39 -2.06
C GLY A 438 -18.08 24.05 -0.77
N CYS A 439 -16.77 24.25 -0.71
CA CYS A 439 -15.97 24.00 0.49
C CYS A 439 -16.15 25.12 1.52
N GLY A 440 -16.32 24.69 2.77
CA GLY A 440 -16.36 25.55 3.94
C GLY A 440 -15.11 25.48 4.79
N GLN A 441 -15.18 26.06 5.96
CA GLN A 441 -14.16 25.90 6.99
C GLN A 441 -14.31 24.52 7.63
N ASP A 442 -13.19 23.88 8.00
CA ASP A 442 -13.16 22.56 8.62
C ASP A 442 -13.82 21.43 7.79
N VAL A 443 -13.77 21.57 6.47
CA VAL A 443 -14.32 20.62 5.48
C VAL A 443 -13.19 20.09 4.63
N ILE A 444 -13.13 18.77 4.45
CA ILE A 444 -12.22 18.13 3.52
C ILE A 444 -12.75 18.29 2.10
N CYS A 445 -11.90 18.72 1.17
CA CYS A 445 -12.29 19.13 -0.16
C CYS A 445 -11.43 18.49 -1.25
N SER A 446 -12.02 18.24 -2.42
CA SER A 446 -11.26 17.89 -3.61
C SER A 446 -10.55 19.11 -4.22
N VAL A 447 -9.57 18.87 -5.10
CA VAL A 447 -8.92 19.94 -5.90
C VAL A 447 -9.90 20.72 -6.77
N ALA A 448 -11.06 20.14 -7.08
CA ALA A 448 -12.16 20.83 -7.76
C ALA A 448 -12.99 21.73 -6.84
N GLY A 449 -12.66 21.82 -5.56
CA GLY A 449 -13.36 22.64 -4.56
C GLY A 449 -14.69 22.07 -4.11
N MET A 450 -14.88 20.76 -4.21
CA MET A 450 -16.09 20.06 -3.77
C MET A 450 -15.89 19.37 -2.42
N PRO A 451 -16.89 19.44 -1.51
CA PRO A 451 -16.79 18.80 -0.19
C PRO A 451 -16.83 17.28 -0.28
N LEU A 452 -16.25 16.60 0.71
CA LEU A 452 -16.27 15.17 0.83
C LEU A 452 -17.70 14.63 0.96
N GLN A 453 -18.11 13.70 0.10
CA GLN A 453 -19.38 12.98 0.22
C GLN A 453 -19.25 11.86 1.25
N THR A 454 -19.97 12.01 2.33
CA THR A 454 -19.93 11.07 3.48
C THR A 454 -21.21 10.23 3.60
N ALA A 455 -22.30 10.68 2.99
CA ALA A 455 -23.60 10.01 3.02
C ALA A 455 -23.86 9.32 1.66
N GLN A 456 -23.14 8.25 1.40
CA GLN A 456 -23.12 7.54 0.13
C GLN A 456 -24.46 6.90 -0.26
N LEU A 457 -25.37 6.68 0.71
CA LEU A 457 -26.70 6.12 0.49
C LEU A 457 -27.80 7.19 0.39
N LEU A 458 -27.45 8.46 0.51
CA LEU A 458 -28.33 9.55 0.13
C LEU A 458 -28.16 9.81 -1.35
N ALA A 459 -29.28 9.89 -2.10
CA ALA A 459 -29.23 10.46 -3.44
C ALA A 459 -28.56 11.84 -3.35
N PRO A 460 -27.38 12.06 -3.93
CA PRO A 460 -26.69 13.32 -3.80
C PRO A 460 -27.46 14.38 -4.57
N ALA A 461 -28.33 15.09 -3.89
CA ALA A 461 -28.95 16.26 -4.46
C ALA A 461 -27.84 17.24 -4.85
N ALA A 462 -27.50 17.26 -6.14
CA ALA A 462 -26.63 18.25 -6.77
C ALA A 462 -25.19 18.33 -6.22
N ASN A 463 -24.47 17.22 -6.13
CA ASN A 463 -23.05 17.23 -5.75
C ASN A 463 -22.77 17.96 -4.44
N ALA A 464 -23.63 17.77 -3.45
CA ALA A 464 -23.41 18.25 -2.10
C ALA A 464 -22.66 17.17 -1.30
N GLY A 465 -21.79 17.58 -0.38
CA GLY A 465 -21.22 16.70 0.62
C GLY A 465 -22.27 16.09 1.54
N GLY A 466 -21.87 15.64 2.71
CA GLY A 466 -22.78 15.05 3.70
C GLY A 466 -22.57 15.65 5.08
N PRO A 467 -23.12 15.01 6.12
CA PRO A 467 -22.77 15.32 7.51
C PRO A 467 -21.30 14.92 7.77
N ASP A 468 -20.74 15.40 8.86
CA ASP A 468 -19.44 14.90 9.35
C ASP A 468 -19.47 13.37 9.47
N MET A 469 -18.42 12.70 9.00
CA MET A 469 -18.29 11.24 9.13
C MET A 469 -17.50 10.93 10.40
N ALA A 470 -18.22 10.57 11.46
CA ALA A 470 -17.65 10.19 12.76
C ALA A 470 -17.62 8.68 12.90
N ILE A 471 -16.44 8.11 13.04
CA ILE A 471 -16.20 6.67 13.19
C ILE A 471 -15.58 6.40 14.55
N ALA A 472 -16.28 5.64 15.38
CA ALA A 472 -15.80 5.24 16.70
C ALA A 472 -15.05 3.91 16.64
N PHE A 473 -14.08 3.76 17.52
CA PHE A 473 -13.31 2.53 17.70
C PHE A 473 -12.84 2.39 19.16
N THR A 474 -12.51 1.18 19.55
CA THR A 474 -11.98 0.86 20.88
C THR A 474 -10.52 0.45 20.77
N GLY A 475 -9.65 1.02 21.58
CA GLY A 475 -8.25 0.62 21.65
C GLY A 475 -8.10 -0.85 22.04
N ALA A 476 -7.15 -1.54 21.40
CA ALA A 476 -6.85 -2.95 21.58
C ALA A 476 -5.34 -3.18 21.77
N PRO A 477 -4.89 -4.34 22.25
CA PRO A 477 -3.47 -4.67 22.32
C PRO A 477 -2.77 -4.49 20.95
N ALA A 478 -1.47 -4.16 21.00
CA ALA A 478 -0.67 -4.08 19.79
C ALA A 478 -0.66 -5.40 19.01
N THR A 479 -0.65 -5.31 17.70
CA THR A 479 -0.57 -6.46 16.80
C THR A 479 0.78 -6.52 16.10
N SER A 480 1.17 -7.74 15.71
CA SER A 480 2.30 -7.99 14.81
C SER A 480 1.84 -8.30 13.38
N ASN A 481 0.53 -8.22 13.08
CA ASN A 481 0.04 -8.34 11.71
C ASN A 481 0.58 -7.21 10.85
N VAL A 482 0.68 -7.43 9.54
CA VAL A 482 1.13 -6.41 8.61
C VAL A 482 -0.06 -5.82 7.89
N PHE A 483 -0.27 -4.52 8.08
CA PHE A 483 -1.36 -3.79 7.46
C PHE A 483 -1.00 -3.35 6.06
N LEU A 484 -1.87 -3.63 5.10
CA LEU A 484 -1.66 -3.35 3.68
C LEU A 484 -2.89 -2.67 3.09
N PRO A 485 -2.86 -1.36 2.87
CA PRO A 485 -3.88 -0.67 2.10
C PRO A 485 -3.68 -0.95 0.62
N LEU A 486 -4.72 -1.46 -0.02
CA LEU A 486 -4.76 -1.76 -1.44
C LEU A 486 -5.84 -0.92 -2.11
N ARG A 487 -5.52 -0.34 -3.27
CA ARG A 487 -6.48 0.42 -4.07
C ARG A 487 -6.69 -0.26 -5.43
N ASN A 488 -7.89 -0.24 -5.96
CA ASN A 488 -8.05 -0.47 -7.36
C ASN A 488 -7.74 0.82 -8.13
N LEU A 489 -7.29 0.68 -9.37
CA LEU A 489 -7.01 1.79 -10.25
C LEU A 489 -7.81 1.56 -11.53
N PRO A 490 -9.06 2.04 -11.60
CA PRO A 490 -9.92 1.81 -12.74
C PRO A 490 -9.34 2.47 -13.99
N LYS A 491 -9.46 1.79 -15.13
CA LYS A 491 -9.10 2.33 -16.45
C LYS A 491 -10.23 3.19 -17.05
N ALA A 492 -11.43 2.97 -16.57
CA ALA A 492 -12.61 3.77 -16.85
C ALA A 492 -13.06 4.47 -15.57
N ASP A 493 -13.73 5.59 -15.69
CA ASP A 493 -14.11 6.45 -14.56
C ASP A 493 -12.90 6.85 -13.69
N VAL A 494 -11.85 7.30 -14.35
CA VAL A 494 -10.56 7.63 -13.70
C VAL A 494 -10.72 8.79 -12.71
N ASN A 495 -11.67 9.67 -12.94
CA ASN A 495 -11.97 10.84 -12.12
C ASN A 495 -13.05 10.57 -11.06
N ALA A 496 -13.59 9.36 -11.00
CA ALA A 496 -14.67 8.95 -10.09
C ALA A 496 -15.89 9.89 -10.15
N ASN A 497 -16.32 10.28 -11.37
CA ASN A 497 -17.54 11.04 -11.58
C ASN A 497 -18.75 10.14 -11.89
N PHE A 498 -18.52 8.82 -11.96
CA PHE A 498 -19.50 7.75 -12.23
C PHE A 498 -20.06 7.74 -13.65
N GLU A 499 -19.47 8.48 -14.55
CA GLU A 499 -19.81 8.51 -15.96
C GLU A 499 -18.64 8.02 -16.80
N MET A 500 -18.94 7.53 -18.00
CA MET A 500 -17.92 7.15 -18.97
C MET A 500 -17.53 8.36 -19.82
N ASP A 501 -16.42 8.96 -19.48
CA ASP A 501 -15.90 10.15 -20.17
C ASP A 501 -15.25 9.83 -21.53
N ALA A 502 -15.13 10.87 -22.35
CA ALA A 502 -14.42 10.74 -23.62
C ALA A 502 -12.92 10.49 -23.40
N GLY A 503 -12.43 9.39 -23.93
CA GLY A 503 -11.03 8.98 -23.81
C GLY A 503 -10.78 7.90 -22.75
N GLU A 504 -11.77 7.56 -21.95
CA GLU A 504 -11.69 6.44 -21.04
C GLU A 504 -11.85 5.09 -21.76
N GLN A 505 -11.22 4.05 -21.23
CA GLN A 505 -11.19 2.74 -21.86
C GLN A 505 -12.52 2.02 -21.68
N LYS A 506 -13.20 1.74 -22.77
CA LYS A 506 -14.39 0.89 -22.81
C LYS A 506 -14.04 -0.59 -22.97
N ALA A 507 -15.03 -1.46 -22.74
CA ALA A 507 -14.91 -2.88 -23.04
C ALA A 507 -14.63 -3.12 -24.53
N GLU A 508 -13.70 -4.00 -24.83
CA GLU A 508 -13.25 -4.35 -26.17
C GLU A 508 -13.47 -5.83 -26.47
N GLU A 509 -13.62 -6.16 -27.75
CA GLU A 509 -13.66 -7.56 -28.19
C GLU A 509 -12.30 -8.24 -28.00
N ASP A 510 -12.31 -9.44 -27.46
CA ASP A 510 -11.12 -10.26 -27.34
C ASP A 510 -11.40 -11.73 -27.72
N PRO A 511 -10.78 -12.24 -28.81
CA PRO A 511 -9.95 -11.51 -29.78
C PRO A 511 -10.77 -10.58 -30.70
N PRO A 512 -10.18 -9.55 -31.29
CA PRO A 512 -10.89 -8.62 -32.18
C PRO A 512 -11.67 -9.31 -33.29
N GLY A 513 -12.95 -8.98 -33.44
CA GLY A 513 -13.86 -9.58 -34.42
C GLY A 513 -14.52 -10.92 -33.98
N SER A 514 -14.33 -11.33 -32.73
CA SER A 514 -14.97 -12.53 -32.15
C SER A 514 -16.43 -12.32 -31.79
N GLY A 515 -16.78 -11.09 -31.44
CA GLY A 515 -18.06 -10.76 -30.80
C GLY A 515 -18.09 -11.11 -29.29
N GLU A 516 -16.96 -11.55 -28.73
CA GLU A 516 -16.81 -11.86 -27.30
C GLU A 516 -16.21 -10.66 -26.57
N TYR A 517 -16.82 -10.29 -25.46
CA TYR A 517 -16.41 -9.17 -24.61
C TYR A 517 -16.14 -9.71 -23.21
N PRO A 518 -14.88 -10.01 -22.86
CA PRO A 518 -14.53 -10.41 -21.49
C PRO A 518 -14.78 -9.25 -20.52
N THR A 519 -15.02 -9.56 -19.26
CA THR A 519 -15.19 -8.53 -18.23
C THR A 519 -13.92 -7.73 -18.07
N PRO A 520 -13.94 -6.40 -18.32
CA PRO A 520 -12.77 -5.55 -18.17
C PRO A 520 -12.25 -5.53 -16.72
N THR A 521 -11.02 -5.16 -16.56
CA THR A 521 -10.43 -4.94 -15.23
C THR A 521 -11.21 -3.85 -14.48
N ASN A 522 -11.49 -4.10 -13.21
CA ASN A 522 -12.30 -3.25 -12.33
C ASN A 522 -13.69 -2.96 -12.90
N ALA A 523 -14.38 -4.02 -13.32
CA ALA A 523 -15.73 -3.94 -13.84
C ALA A 523 -16.60 -5.13 -13.39
N ALA A 524 -17.90 -4.93 -13.48
CA ALA A 524 -18.89 -6.02 -13.40
C ALA A 524 -19.74 -6.06 -14.67
N SER A 525 -20.02 -7.27 -15.17
CA SER A 525 -20.93 -7.47 -16.30
C SER A 525 -22.34 -7.78 -15.80
N LEU A 526 -23.34 -7.17 -16.46
CA LEU A 526 -24.77 -7.32 -16.11
C LEU A 526 -25.56 -7.86 -17.28
N PHE A 527 -26.38 -8.88 -17.03
CA PHE A 527 -27.27 -9.48 -18.04
C PHE A 527 -28.69 -9.56 -17.49
N VAL A 528 -29.68 -9.44 -18.38
CA VAL A 528 -31.08 -9.72 -18.05
C VAL A 528 -31.34 -11.21 -18.31
N THR A 529 -31.80 -11.93 -17.30
CA THR A 529 -32.17 -13.35 -17.38
C THR A 529 -33.68 -13.58 -17.41
N GLY A 530 -34.44 -12.61 -16.87
CA GLY A 530 -35.89 -12.70 -16.82
C GLY A 530 -36.58 -11.35 -16.62
N THR A 531 -37.88 -11.34 -16.91
CA THR A 531 -38.78 -10.23 -16.61
C THR A 531 -40.17 -10.75 -16.20
N GLY A 532 -40.89 -9.99 -15.38
CA GLY A 532 -42.22 -10.38 -14.92
C GLY A 532 -43.14 -9.20 -14.60
N GLY A 533 -44.40 -9.51 -14.36
CA GLY A 533 -45.42 -8.51 -14.09
C GLY A 533 -45.69 -7.58 -15.27
N LEU A 534 -45.54 -6.27 -15.07
CA LEU A 534 -45.71 -5.25 -16.12
C LEU A 534 -44.50 -5.19 -17.05
N ALA A 535 -43.34 -5.68 -16.66
CA ALA A 535 -42.15 -5.75 -17.52
C ALA A 535 -42.26 -6.95 -18.45
N THR A 536 -42.28 -6.74 -19.76
CA THR A 536 -42.42 -7.76 -20.79
C THR A 536 -41.12 -8.05 -21.54
N GLY A 537 -40.06 -7.33 -21.25
CA GLY A 537 -38.73 -7.51 -21.76
C GLY A 537 -37.82 -6.46 -21.13
N ALA A 538 -36.53 -6.74 -21.06
CA ALA A 538 -35.51 -5.79 -20.63
C ALA A 538 -34.16 -6.11 -21.30
N ASN A 539 -33.29 -5.08 -21.39
CA ASN A 539 -31.91 -5.23 -21.82
C ASN A 539 -31.02 -4.23 -21.06
N VAL A 540 -29.76 -4.58 -20.87
CA VAL A 540 -28.76 -3.68 -20.29
C VAL A 540 -27.98 -2.99 -21.41
N GLY A 541 -27.71 -1.70 -21.25
CA GLY A 541 -26.87 -0.89 -22.11
C GLY A 541 -27.53 -0.34 -23.38
N CYS A 542 -28.59 -0.97 -23.92
CA CYS A 542 -29.29 -0.49 -25.11
C CYS A 542 -30.72 -1.04 -25.25
N PRO A 543 -31.55 -0.44 -26.12
CA PRO A 543 -32.90 -0.92 -26.43
C PRO A 543 -32.94 -2.39 -26.85
N LEU A 544 -34.08 -3.08 -26.60
CA LEU A 544 -34.26 -4.51 -26.84
C LEU A 544 -34.03 -4.95 -28.29
N ASN A 545 -34.22 -4.04 -29.25
CA ASN A 545 -34.03 -4.31 -30.67
C ASN A 545 -32.58 -4.12 -31.15
N GLN A 546 -31.67 -3.83 -30.26
CA GLN A 546 -30.24 -3.62 -30.52
C GLN A 546 -29.39 -4.66 -29.80
N SER A 547 -28.19 -4.90 -30.34
CA SER A 547 -27.16 -5.69 -29.69
C SER A 547 -26.03 -4.76 -29.28
N CYS A 548 -25.70 -4.73 -28.00
CA CYS A 548 -24.68 -3.85 -27.42
C CYS A 548 -23.84 -4.61 -26.38
N PRO A 549 -23.10 -5.65 -26.78
CA PRO A 549 -22.36 -6.46 -25.81
C PRO A 549 -21.32 -5.66 -25.03
N GLY A 550 -20.72 -4.63 -25.64
CA GLY A 550 -19.74 -3.76 -24.98
C GLY A 550 -20.33 -2.75 -23.98
N GLU A 551 -21.66 -2.58 -23.93
CA GLU A 551 -22.34 -1.64 -23.03
C GLU A 551 -22.97 -2.33 -21.80
N LYS A 552 -22.63 -3.61 -21.55
CA LYS A 552 -23.18 -4.41 -20.46
C LYS A 552 -22.30 -4.41 -19.21
N PHE A 553 -21.42 -3.47 -19.12
CA PHE A 553 -20.45 -3.35 -18.03
C PHE A 553 -20.70 -2.09 -17.20
N THR A 554 -20.52 -2.23 -15.90
CA THR A 554 -20.38 -1.12 -14.96
C THR A 554 -18.97 -1.19 -14.37
N TYR A 555 -18.29 -0.06 -14.27
CA TYR A 555 -16.91 0.01 -13.80
C TYR A 555 -16.87 0.33 -12.31
N LEU A 556 -15.91 -0.26 -11.61
CA LEU A 556 -15.86 -0.30 -10.17
C LEU A 556 -14.70 0.57 -9.66
N ASN A 557 -14.99 1.43 -8.71
CA ASN A 557 -14.01 2.22 -7.96
C ASN A 557 -14.06 1.82 -6.49
N GLY A 558 -12.90 1.49 -5.89
CA GLY A 558 -12.81 1.06 -4.52
C GLY A 558 -11.40 0.73 -4.05
N GLY A 559 -11.31 0.16 -2.88
CA GLY A 559 -10.05 -0.29 -2.26
C GLY A 559 -10.31 -1.35 -1.21
N ILE A 560 -9.23 -1.91 -0.68
CA ILE A 560 -9.27 -2.90 0.40
C ILE A 560 -8.22 -2.51 1.43
N ASN A 561 -8.60 -2.53 2.70
CA ASN A 561 -7.64 -2.55 3.79
C ASN A 561 -7.50 -3.98 4.27
N ALA A 562 -6.28 -4.49 4.31
CA ALA A 562 -6.01 -5.87 4.65
C ALA A 562 -4.94 -5.98 5.73
N ASP A 563 -5.05 -6.99 6.60
CA ASP A 563 -4.02 -7.39 7.54
C ASP A 563 -3.48 -8.78 7.16
N ILE A 564 -2.19 -8.90 6.91
CA ILE A 564 -1.52 -10.18 6.76
C ILE A 564 -1.24 -10.73 8.16
N VAL A 565 -1.94 -11.79 8.52
CA VAL A 565 -1.84 -12.42 9.86
C VAL A 565 -0.63 -13.35 9.93
N GLY A 566 -0.36 -14.08 8.87
CA GLY A 566 0.71 -15.06 8.75
C GLY A 566 0.20 -16.45 8.37
N TRP A 567 1.05 -17.46 8.55
CA TRP A 567 0.75 -18.82 8.15
C TRP A 567 -0.32 -19.45 9.04
N ASN A 568 -1.36 -19.99 8.42
CA ASN A 568 -2.43 -20.76 9.06
C ASN A 568 -2.23 -22.25 8.76
N GLU A 569 -1.94 -23.05 9.81
CA GLU A 569 -1.63 -24.48 9.67
C GLU A 569 -2.86 -25.32 9.24
N ASP A 570 -4.06 -24.92 9.63
CA ASP A 570 -5.27 -25.65 9.29
C ASP A 570 -5.64 -25.46 7.82
N GLU A 571 -5.43 -24.26 7.30
CA GLU A 571 -5.71 -23.88 5.93
C GLU A 571 -4.54 -24.14 4.97
N GLN A 572 -3.32 -24.37 5.49
CA GLN A 572 -2.08 -24.50 4.72
C GLN A 572 -1.89 -23.30 3.76
N ALA A 573 -2.11 -22.10 4.29
CA ALA A 573 -2.13 -20.84 3.56
C ALA A 573 -1.72 -19.67 4.44
N VAL A 574 -1.40 -18.54 3.84
CA VAL A 574 -1.23 -17.27 4.56
C VAL A 574 -2.61 -16.62 4.75
N GLU A 575 -3.00 -16.46 6.00
CA GLU A 575 -4.28 -15.82 6.35
C GLU A 575 -4.18 -14.30 6.22
N VAL A 576 -5.22 -13.73 5.60
CA VAL A 576 -5.39 -12.29 5.40
C VAL A 576 -6.77 -11.90 5.93
N LEU A 577 -6.84 -10.85 6.72
CA LEU A 577 -8.09 -10.24 7.16
C LEU A 577 -8.40 -9.03 6.29
N ILE A 578 -9.60 -8.97 5.74
CA ILE A 578 -10.10 -7.86 4.92
C ILE A 578 -11.10 -7.05 5.73
N TYR A 579 -10.84 -5.77 5.91
CA TYR A 579 -11.79 -4.85 6.50
C TYR A 579 -12.81 -4.45 5.44
N PRO A 580 -14.14 -4.50 5.76
CA PRO A 580 -15.19 -4.37 4.76
C PRO A 580 -15.11 -3.04 3.97
N PRO A 581 -14.90 -3.10 2.64
CA PRO A 581 -14.84 -1.93 1.78
C PRO A 581 -16.20 -1.53 1.23
N VAL A 582 -16.21 -0.36 0.57
CA VAL A 582 -17.27 0.08 -0.34
C VAL A 582 -16.72 0.13 -1.75
N LEU A 583 -17.47 -0.46 -2.70
CA LEU A 583 -17.22 -0.33 -4.12
C LEU A 583 -18.37 0.49 -4.73
N MET A 584 -18.03 1.52 -5.50
CA MET A 584 -19.01 2.31 -6.23
C MET A 584 -18.87 2.06 -7.72
N THR A 585 -19.99 2.09 -8.44
CA THR A 585 -20.01 1.79 -9.87
C THR A 585 -20.24 3.04 -10.71
N THR A 586 -19.87 2.98 -11.98
CA THR A 586 -20.39 3.92 -12.97
C THR A 586 -21.89 3.70 -13.20
N ASN A 587 -22.55 4.74 -13.71
CA ASN A 587 -23.91 4.66 -14.22
C ASN A 587 -24.01 3.59 -15.33
N SER A 588 -25.11 2.86 -15.35
CA SER A 588 -25.50 1.96 -16.42
C SER A 588 -26.98 2.17 -16.73
N SER A 589 -27.43 1.78 -17.94
CA SER A 589 -28.82 1.94 -18.36
C SER A 589 -29.49 0.58 -18.48
N VAL A 590 -30.70 0.46 -17.93
CA VAL A 590 -31.59 -0.67 -18.16
C VAL A 590 -32.78 -0.21 -19.00
N TYR A 591 -32.95 -0.79 -20.16
CA TYR A 591 -34.11 -0.58 -21.03
C TYR A 591 -35.18 -1.60 -20.71
N ALA A 592 -36.31 -1.20 -20.16
CA ALA A 592 -37.38 -2.08 -19.74
C ALA A 592 -38.65 -1.86 -20.54
N GLN A 593 -39.13 -2.89 -21.24
CA GLN A 593 -40.38 -2.80 -21.99
C GLN A 593 -41.57 -3.02 -21.04
N ILE A 594 -42.44 -2.02 -20.94
CA ILE A 594 -43.61 -2.04 -20.08
C ILE A 594 -44.84 -2.32 -20.89
N LEU A 595 -45.59 -3.38 -20.55
CA LEU A 595 -46.83 -3.88 -21.20
C LEU A 595 -46.68 -4.04 -22.73
N GLY A 596 -45.49 -4.18 -23.26
CA GLY A 596 -45.21 -4.25 -24.68
C GLY A 596 -45.51 -2.95 -25.48
N LEU A 597 -45.67 -1.81 -24.76
CA LEU A 597 -46.10 -0.54 -25.35
C LEU A 597 -45.03 0.54 -25.35
N VAL A 598 -44.29 0.65 -24.28
CA VAL A 598 -43.23 1.66 -24.06
C VAL A 598 -41.97 1.00 -23.54
N GLU A 599 -40.84 1.58 -23.88
CA GLU A 599 -39.52 1.07 -23.48
C GLU A 599 -38.71 2.22 -22.88
N PRO A 600 -39.01 2.62 -21.61
CA PRO A 600 -38.22 3.63 -20.95
C PRO A 600 -36.79 3.13 -20.70
N GLU A 601 -35.86 4.04 -20.85
CA GLU A 601 -34.53 3.93 -20.28
C GLU A 601 -34.60 4.24 -18.79
N VAL A 602 -33.98 3.39 -17.98
CA VAL A 602 -33.87 3.55 -16.54
C VAL A 602 -32.38 3.57 -16.21
N PRO A 603 -31.78 4.74 -16.04
CA PRO A 603 -30.41 4.84 -15.54
C PRO A 603 -30.34 4.22 -14.14
N THR A 604 -29.32 3.40 -13.90
CA THR A 604 -29.07 2.85 -12.54
C THR A 604 -28.53 3.89 -11.60
N GLU A 605 -27.94 4.94 -12.21
CA GLU A 605 -27.05 5.85 -11.51
C GLU A 605 -25.94 5.05 -10.77
N PRO A 606 -25.05 5.67 -9.99
CA PRO A 606 -24.03 4.90 -9.26
C PRO A 606 -24.64 3.88 -8.31
N LEU A 607 -24.25 2.63 -8.45
CA LEU A 607 -24.57 1.60 -7.48
C LEU A 607 -23.53 1.59 -6.37
N VAL A 608 -23.94 1.32 -5.15
CA VAL A 608 -23.08 1.20 -3.98
C VAL A 608 -23.09 -0.25 -3.50
N MET A 609 -21.94 -0.92 -3.58
CA MET A 609 -21.75 -2.26 -3.03
C MET A 609 -20.99 -2.14 -1.71
N ARG A 610 -21.65 -2.52 -0.63
CA ARG A 610 -21.09 -2.47 0.73
C ARG A 610 -20.75 -3.87 1.19
N ALA A 611 -19.46 -4.17 1.39
CA ALA A 611 -19.07 -5.44 1.99
C ALA A 611 -19.55 -5.49 3.45
N ARG A 612 -19.98 -6.69 3.86
CA ARG A 612 -20.46 -6.95 5.22
C ARG A 612 -19.34 -7.52 6.08
N TYR A 613 -19.34 -7.20 7.35
CA TYR A 613 -18.51 -7.90 8.32
C TYR A 613 -18.83 -9.39 8.36
N ALA A 614 -17.83 -10.21 8.63
CA ALA A 614 -18.03 -11.65 8.81
C ALA A 614 -18.74 -11.94 10.15
N ASP A 615 -19.41 -13.09 10.22
CA ASP A 615 -20.09 -13.58 11.43
C ASP A 615 -19.05 -13.99 12.50
N ASP A 616 -19.29 -13.61 13.75
CA ASP A 616 -18.45 -13.96 14.91
C ASP A 616 -18.68 -15.40 15.42
N GLY A 617 -19.46 -16.21 14.72
CA GLY A 617 -19.89 -17.53 15.12
C GLY A 617 -21.10 -17.56 16.07
N ASN A 618 -21.61 -16.40 16.46
CA ASN A 618 -22.79 -16.24 17.31
C ASN A 618 -23.95 -15.54 16.58
N GLY A 619 -23.77 -15.24 15.30
CA GLY A 619 -24.76 -14.55 14.47
C GLY A 619 -24.62 -13.02 14.47
N ASN A 620 -23.52 -12.46 15.03
CA ASN A 620 -23.27 -11.04 14.93
C ASN A 620 -22.17 -10.81 13.85
N ARG A 621 -22.38 -9.83 13.00
CA ARG A 621 -21.43 -9.45 11.97
C ARG A 621 -20.49 -8.36 12.49
N THR A 622 -19.36 -8.79 13.06
CA THR A 622 -18.41 -7.92 13.76
C THR A 622 -16.95 -8.19 13.39
N GLU A 623 -16.68 -9.28 12.66
CA GLU A 623 -15.31 -9.68 12.34
C GLU A 623 -14.91 -9.25 10.93
N PRO A 624 -13.62 -8.98 10.67
CA PRO A 624 -13.11 -8.80 9.32
C PRO A 624 -13.35 -10.07 8.48
N VAL A 625 -13.47 -9.90 7.17
CA VAL A 625 -13.60 -11.04 6.25
C VAL A 625 -12.26 -11.73 6.10
N ARG A 626 -12.28 -13.07 6.04
CA ARG A 626 -11.06 -13.86 5.84
C ARG A 626 -10.79 -14.09 4.36
N GLY A 627 -9.52 -14.02 4.01
CA GLY A 627 -8.99 -14.47 2.74
C GLY A 627 -7.69 -15.23 2.94
N PHE A 628 -7.25 -15.94 1.91
CA PHE A 628 -6.08 -16.81 2.00
C PHE A 628 -5.20 -16.68 0.77
N ILE A 629 -3.89 -16.52 0.98
CA ILE A 629 -2.90 -16.63 -0.09
C ILE A 629 -2.38 -18.05 -0.10
N ARG A 630 -2.45 -18.70 -1.26
CA ARG A 630 -2.08 -20.11 -1.45
C ARG A 630 -1.12 -20.28 -2.63
N HIS A 631 -0.43 -21.41 -2.66
CA HIS A 631 0.26 -21.89 -3.84
C HIS A 631 -0.67 -22.75 -4.70
N ASP A 632 -0.79 -22.38 -5.97
CA ASP A 632 -1.37 -23.25 -7.00
C ASP A 632 -0.26 -23.59 -8.03
N GLY A 633 0.40 -24.72 -7.81
CA GLY A 633 1.56 -25.12 -8.61
C GLY A 633 2.77 -24.20 -8.40
N ASN A 634 3.06 -23.32 -9.38
CA ASN A 634 4.15 -22.33 -9.32
C ASN A 634 3.67 -20.89 -9.16
N SER A 635 2.37 -20.67 -9.02
CA SER A 635 1.77 -19.34 -8.88
C SER A 635 1.14 -19.15 -7.51
N LEU A 636 1.09 -17.92 -7.07
CA LEU A 636 0.35 -17.51 -5.88
C LEU A 636 -1.07 -17.14 -6.29
N THR A 637 -2.04 -17.55 -5.48
CA THR A 637 -3.44 -17.18 -5.64
C THR A 637 -4.00 -16.66 -4.33
N PHE A 638 -4.94 -15.72 -4.43
CA PHE A 638 -5.71 -15.23 -3.29
C PHE A 638 -7.16 -15.63 -3.46
N ASP A 639 -7.77 -16.17 -2.42
CA ASP A 639 -9.17 -16.53 -2.38
C ASP A 639 -9.88 -15.88 -1.18
N THR A 640 -11.12 -15.44 -1.39
CA THR A 640 -11.99 -14.90 -0.35
C THR A 640 -13.45 -15.06 -0.74
N THR A 641 -14.34 -14.96 0.24
CA THR A 641 -15.79 -14.95 0.03
C THR A 641 -16.39 -13.73 0.72
N LEU A 642 -17.14 -12.93 -0.02
CA LEU A 642 -17.75 -11.69 0.45
C LEU A 642 -19.27 -11.81 0.47
N ASP A 643 -19.88 -11.33 1.54
CA ASP A 643 -21.30 -10.96 1.56
C ASP A 643 -21.41 -9.45 1.35
N LEU A 644 -22.32 -9.02 0.50
CA LEU A 644 -22.49 -7.65 0.12
C LEU A 644 -23.93 -7.18 0.32
N PHE A 645 -24.10 -5.87 0.55
CA PHE A 645 -25.33 -5.15 0.25
C PHE A 645 -25.17 -4.38 -1.06
N LEU A 646 -26.20 -4.45 -1.90
CA LEU A 646 -26.32 -3.65 -3.13
C LEU A 646 -27.36 -2.57 -2.92
N ASP A 647 -26.98 -1.33 -3.15
CA ASP A 647 -27.83 -0.16 -3.06
C ASP A 647 -27.81 0.63 -4.37
N ALA A 648 -28.96 1.20 -4.74
CA ALA A 648 -29.12 2.13 -5.87
C ALA A 648 -29.81 3.41 -5.36
N PRO A 649 -29.09 4.26 -4.62
CA PRO A 649 -29.70 5.38 -3.90
C PRO A 649 -30.29 6.47 -4.82
N GLU A 650 -29.74 6.60 -6.04
CA GLU A 650 -30.14 7.62 -7.02
C GLU A 650 -31.07 7.09 -8.12
N MET A 651 -31.28 5.77 -8.20
CA MET A 651 -32.10 5.18 -9.26
C MET A 651 -33.57 5.65 -9.18
N GLU A 652 -34.06 6.25 -10.24
CA GLU A 652 -35.45 6.64 -10.39
C GLU A 652 -36.20 5.59 -11.25
N ALA A 653 -36.94 4.72 -10.59
CA ALA A 653 -37.78 3.78 -11.32
C ALA A 653 -38.94 4.50 -12.05
N PRO A 654 -39.44 3.96 -13.18
CA PRO A 654 -40.52 4.55 -13.97
C PRO A 654 -41.73 4.90 -13.12
N LEU A 655 -42.29 6.10 -13.36
CA LEU A 655 -43.45 6.66 -12.62
C LEU A 655 -43.18 6.95 -11.13
N GLY A 656 -41.90 7.01 -10.72
CA GLY A 656 -41.55 7.24 -9.30
C GLY A 656 -41.96 6.08 -8.38
N LEU A 657 -42.06 4.87 -8.91
CA LEU A 657 -42.39 3.68 -8.13
C LEU A 657 -41.18 3.28 -7.25
N PRO A 658 -41.41 2.79 -6.02
CA PRO A 658 -40.31 2.31 -5.20
C PRO A 658 -39.70 1.05 -5.79
N HIS A 659 -38.40 0.87 -5.55
CA HIS A 659 -37.63 -0.35 -5.88
C HIS A 659 -37.03 -0.99 -4.62
N ASN A 660 -36.49 -2.20 -4.74
CA ASN A 660 -35.91 -2.97 -3.64
C ASN A 660 -34.37 -2.90 -3.56
N LEU A 661 -33.72 -2.11 -4.41
CA LEU A 661 -32.26 -1.96 -4.37
C LEU A 661 -31.84 -1.01 -3.22
N HIS A 662 -32.11 -1.45 -2.02
CA HIS A 662 -31.74 -0.80 -0.76
C HIS A 662 -31.35 -1.90 0.21
N SER A 663 -30.05 -2.02 0.51
CA SER A 663 -29.47 -3.13 1.28
C SER A 663 -29.91 -4.50 0.75
N LEU A 664 -29.96 -4.65 -0.58
CA LEU A 664 -30.25 -5.94 -1.19
C LEU A 664 -29.07 -6.88 -0.95
N GLU A 665 -29.33 -8.01 -0.30
CA GLU A 665 -28.29 -8.98 0.04
C GLU A 665 -27.80 -9.74 -1.20
N LEU A 666 -26.50 -9.73 -1.42
CA LEU A 666 -25.76 -10.61 -2.31
C LEU A 666 -24.79 -11.39 -1.44
N ASN A 667 -25.07 -12.68 -1.24
CA ASN A 667 -24.30 -13.51 -0.33
C ASN A 667 -23.40 -14.47 -1.10
N ASP A 668 -22.32 -14.93 -0.43
CA ASP A 668 -21.41 -15.94 -0.94
C ASP A 668 -20.74 -15.59 -2.28
N LEU A 669 -20.40 -14.31 -2.51
CA LEU A 669 -19.59 -13.91 -3.66
C LEU A 669 -18.18 -14.47 -3.51
N GLN A 670 -17.90 -15.59 -4.16
CA GLN A 670 -16.59 -16.22 -4.16
C GLN A 670 -15.68 -15.54 -5.17
N LEU A 671 -14.53 -15.09 -4.70
CA LEU A 671 -13.50 -14.40 -5.49
C LEU A 671 -12.19 -15.17 -5.41
N ASN A 672 -11.53 -15.36 -6.54
CA ASN A 672 -10.22 -15.99 -6.61
C ASN A 672 -9.40 -15.36 -7.74
N GLY A 673 -8.08 -15.35 -7.58
CA GLY A 673 -7.20 -14.95 -8.66
C GLY A 673 -5.73 -14.79 -8.26
N PRO A 674 -4.87 -14.38 -9.20
CA PRO A 674 -3.43 -14.36 -9.01
C PRO A 674 -2.98 -13.26 -8.03
N VAL A 675 -1.87 -13.54 -7.35
CA VAL A 675 -1.07 -12.58 -6.59
C VAL A 675 0.28 -12.47 -7.29
N ASP A 676 0.59 -11.27 -7.77
CA ASP A 676 1.81 -10.99 -8.52
C ASP A 676 2.59 -9.83 -7.89
N PHE A 677 3.89 -9.79 -8.17
CA PHE A 677 4.77 -8.68 -7.82
C PHE A 677 5.20 -7.95 -9.09
N LEU A 678 5.01 -6.63 -9.10
CA LEU A 678 5.48 -5.79 -10.20
C LEU A 678 7.01 -5.69 -10.18
N ALA A 679 7.59 -5.19 -11.27
CA ALA A 679 9.04 -5.04 -11.39
C ALA A 679 9.67 -4.14 -10.31
N ASP A 680 8.88 -3.25 -9.71
CA ASP A 680 9.26 -2.39 -8.60
C ASP A 680 8.92 -2.95 -7.21
N GLY A 681 8.44 -4.19 -7.13
CA GLY A 681 8.12 -4.89 -5.89
C GLY A 681 6.71 -4.67 -5.35
N ARG A 682 5.90 -3.77 -5.95
CA ARG A 682 4.52 -3.57 -5.51
C ARG A 682 3.69 -4.84 -5.73
N LEU A 683 2.81 -5.12 -4.76
CA LEU A 683 1.89 -6.26 -4.81
C LEU A 683 0.67 -5.93 -5.67
N VAL A 684 0.26 -6.87 -6.50
CA VAL A 684 -1.00 -6.83 -7.27
C VAL A 684 -1.81 -8.08 -6.99
N ILE A 685 -3.09 -7.91 -6.68
CA ILE A 685 -4.05 -9.00 -6.50
C ILE A 685 -5.15 -8.84 -7.55
N GLY A 686 -5.27 -9.84 -8.42
CA GLY A 686 -6.40 -9.98 -9.33
C GLY A 686 -7.47 -10.87 -8.70
N LEU A 687 -8.75 -10.50 -8.84
CA LEU A 687 -9.87 -11.26 -8.30
C LEU A 687 -10.96 -11.36 -9.33
N ILE A 688 -11.43 -12.58 -9.58
CA ILE A 688 -12.52 -12.88 -10.50
C ILE A 688 -13.59 -13.66 -9.74
N SER A 689 -14.88 -13.36 -9.97
CA SER A 689 -15.98 -14.13 -9.39
C SER A 689 -16.03 -15.53 -9.98
N LEU A 690 -16.13 -16.53 -9.10
CA LEU A 690 -16.18 -17.94 -9.51
C LEU A 690 -17.59 -18.36 -9.95
N ASP A 691 -18.59 -17.86 -9.27
CA ASP A 691 -19.99 -18.25 -9.45
C ASP A 691 -20.83 -17.07 -9.98
N GLU A 692 -21.98 -17.39 -10.55
CA GLU A 692 -22.99 -16.43 -10.95
C GLU A 692 -23.71 -15.84 -9.73
N GLN A 693 -24.11 -14.55 -9.84
CA GLN A 693 -24.89 -13.86 -8.82
C GLN A 693 -26.18 -13.34 -9.42
N ASP A 694 -27.31 -13.77 -8.88
CA ASP A 694 -28.63 -13.32 -9.30
C ASP A 694 -29.07 -12.08 -8.51
N ILE A 695 -29.62 -11.09 -9.22
CA ILE A 695 -30.11 -9.84 -8.66
C ILE A 695 -31.58 -9.66 -9.07
N ASP A 696 -32.51 -9.87 -8.12
CA ASP A 696 -33.95 -9.78 -8.33
C ASP A 696 -34.43 -8.34 -8.09
N VAL A 697 -34.56 -7.54 -9.15
CA VAL A 697 -35.02 -6.15 -9.07
C VAL A 697 -36.54 -6.10 -9.12
N ARG A 698 -37.14 -5.57 -8.05
CA ARG A 698 -38.60 -5.41 -7.91
C ARG A 698 -38.98 -3.93 -7.88
N ILE A 699 -39.94 -3.56 -8.74
CA ILE A 699 -40.43 -2.21 -8.87
C ILE A 699 -41.91 -2.18 -8.53
N GLY A 700 -42.33 -1.21 -7.71
CA GLY A 700 -43.71 -1.08 -7.27
C GLY A 700 -44.21 -2.26 -6.42
N GLY A 701 -43.34 -2.83 -5.54
CA GLY A 701 -43.68 -4.00 -4.73
C GLY A 701 -43.84 -5.30 -5.49
N ALA A 702 -43.19 -5.43 -6.66
CA ALA A 702 -43.28 -6.51 -7.65
C ALA A 702 -44.41 -6.32 -8.70
N ALA A 703 -44.87 -5.10 -8.90
CA ALA A 703 -45.72 -4.82 -10.07
C ALA A 703 -44.96 -5.05 -11.38
N ALA A 704 -43.64 -4.81 -11.40
CA ALA A 704 -42.71 -5.21 -12.43
C ALA A 704 -41.47 -5.85 -11.79
N THR A 705 -40.94 -6.91 -12.41
CA THR A 705 -39.67 -7.54 -12.00
C THR A 705 -38.71 -7.61 -13.17
N ILE A 706 -37.44 -7.43 -12.89
CA ILE A 706 -36.33 -7.61 -13.81
C ILE A 706 -35.28 -8.43 -13.09
N ASP A 707 -35.04 -9.63 -13.59
CA ASP A 707 -34.05 -10.54 -13.06
C ASP A 707 -32.73 -10.25 -13.78
N LEU A 708 -31.75 -9.72 -13.06
CA LEU A 708 -30.40 -9.47 -13.54
C LEU A 708 -29.47 -10.57 -13.03
N GLN A 709 -28.40 -10.82 -13.76
CA GLN A 709 -27.35 -11.76 -13.36
C GLN A 709 -25.98 -11.17 -13.66
N ILE A 710 -25.08 -11.32 -12.71
CA ILE A 710 -23.64 -11.25 -12.91
C ILE A 710 -23.17 -12.67 -13.17
N PRO A 711 -22.64 -13.02 -14.36
CA PRO A 711 -22.22 -14.38 -14.67
C PRO A 711 -20.95 -14.77 -13.90
N ALA A 712 -20.61 -16.05 -13.90
CA ALA A 712 -19.27 -16.49 -13.47
C ALA A 712 -18.19 -15.77 -14.28
N GLY A 713 -17.15 -15.25 -13.62
CA GLY A 713 -16.18 -14.34 -14.22
C GLY A 713 -16.70 -12.93 -14.50
N GLY A 714 -17.93 -12.64 -14.07
CA GLY A 714 -18.60 -11.37 -14.33
C GLY A 714 -18.17 -10.22 -13.41
N VAL A 715 -17.47 -10.49 -12.32
CA VAL A 715 -16.75 -9.47 -11.52
C VAL A 715 -15.27 -9.68 -11.74
N ASN A 716 -14.57 -8.62 -12.12
CA ASN A 716 -13.11 -8.61 -12.29
C ASN A 716 -12.53 -7.39 -11.56
N LEU A 717 -11.78 -7.64 -10.50
CA LEU A 717 -11.17 -6.61 -9.66
C LEU A 717 -9.65 -6.78 -9.67
N THR A 718 -8.94 -5.68 -9.69
CA THR A 718 -7.49 -5.67 -9.52
C THR A 718 -7.11 -4.62 -8.50
N PHE A 719 -6.47 -5.06 -7.43
CA PHE A 719 -5.97 -4.21 -6.37
C PHE A 719 -4.45 -4.16 -6.38
N GLN A 720 -3.91 -3.01 -6.03
CA GLN A 720 -2.48 -2.76 -6.01
C GLN A 720 -2.08 -2.07 -4.71
N SER A 721 -0.95 -2.46 -4.13
CA SER A 721 -0.34 -1.73 -3.02
C SER A 721 0.12 -0.34 -3.47
N GLY A 722 0.21 0.59 -2.51
CA GLY A 722 0.82 1.89 -2.73
C GLY A 722 2.28 1.80 -3.18
N SER A 723 2.90 2.96 -3.43
CA SER A 723 4.35 3.02 -3.64
C SER A 723 5.07 2.43 -2.43
N ILE A 724 6.14 1.68 -2.68
CA ILE A 724 6.98 1.11 -1.61
C ILE A 724 7.88 2.19 -1.00
N LYS A 725 8.17 3.24 -1.76
CA LYS A 725 9.03 4.37 -1.41
C LYS A 725 8.29 5.68 -1.40
#